data_8a8fd57b59d0648a00a6e8de53356eab
#
_entry.id   8a8fd57b59d0648a00a6e8de53356eab
#
_cell.length_a   1.000
_cell.length_b   1.000
_cell.length_c   1.000
_cell.angle_alpha   90.00
_cell.angle_beta   90.00
_cell.angle_gamma   90.00
#
_symmetry.space_group_name_H-M   'P 1'
#
loop_
_entity.id
_entity.type
_entity.pdbx_description
1 polymer ?
#
loop_
_entity_poly.entity_id
_entity_poly.type
_entity_poly.pdbx_seq_one_letter_code
_entity_poly.pdbx_strand_id
1 'polypeptide(L)'
;MIAKIKELMYKPDQIRNIGICAHIDHGKTTLSDNLLAGAGMISEELAGDQRFLDFDEQEQARGITIDAANVSMVHDYKDQEYLINLIDTPGHVDFGGDVTRAMRAVDGAVVVVCAVEGIMPQTETVFRQALKENVKPVLFINKVDRLINELKLEPDELQKRFINIFMEANKLIKNMAPEDKKEEWMLDFTDGSVAFGSAYHNWAINVPTMQETGVNFKDIIDYCNADNQKELAQKVPLSDVLLGMVVEHLPSPKEAQVYRVPNIWDGDADSPAGECMINTSPDGPLAVMVTNVSVDKHAGEIATGRVYGGAIEKGTEIYLVGSHGKSRIQQVGVYFGPERVNTDKVPAGNIVYIAGAKGAIAGETLCSPEDKIKEFEGLEHISEPVVTVAVEAKNTKDLPKLIEVLRQVGKEDPTVKIDINEETGEHLVSGMGELHLEVMGVRIENKGVDITTSEPIVVYRETVSQLSPQVEGKSPNKHNRFYITVEPLEQSIYDAIQDGDLKEGRVKGKESANDFMEHGLEKEEARRVWSVHNRSLFLNMTRGIQYLDEVKELLLEGFEATLENGPLASEISMGLKFKLHDAKLHEDAVHRGPAQVLPAIRNAILGSMMLAKPSLLEPMQKVVINTPNDYMGACTREIQNRRGQIVNMGQDAGDMAIIESKVPVAEMFGFAGDIRSAAEGRCLWSTEISGFEPLPHEMQNQIVREIRQRKGLSPEPFGPEHQLPDRKSVV
;
A
#
# COMPACT_ATOMS: atom_id res chain seq x y z
N MET A 1 21.87 -27.20 2.76
CA MET A 1 21.11 -26.05 2.24
C MET A 1 21.77 -24.70 2.58
N ILE A 2 22.01 -24.33 3.83
CA ILE A 2 22.65 -23.03 4.23
C ILE A 2 23.97 -22.74 3.49
N ALA A 3 24.83 -23.73 3.32
CA ALA A 3 26.09 -23.56 2.58
C ALA A 3 25.85 -23.21 1.09
N LYS A 4 24.85 -23.83 0.47
CA LYS A 4 24.45 -23.54 -0.92
C LYS A 4 23.85 -22.13 -1.06
N ILE A 5 23.01 -21.69 -0.10
CA ILE A 5 22.48 -20.32 -0.06
C ILE A 5 23.65 -19.32 -0.05
N LYS A 6 24.64 -19.53 0.84
CA LYS A 6 25.82 -18.67 0.95
C LYS A 6 26.70 -18.64 -0.32
N GLU A 7 26.68 -19.70 -1.12
CA GLU A 7 27.36 -19.73 -2.41
C GLU A 7 26.56 -19.02 -3.50
N LEU A 8 25.25 -19.34 -3.61
CA LEU A 8 24.37 -18.83 -4.65
C LEU A 8 24.09 -17.32 -4.53
N MET A 9 24.15 -16.76 -3.32
CA MET A 9 23.94 -15.32 -3.13
C MET A 9 24.95 -14.44 -3.89
N TYR A 10 26.07 -14.99 -4.36
CA TYR A 10 27.07 -14.31 -5.20
C TYR A 10 26.84 -14.49 -6.70
N LYS A 11 25.78 -15.20 -7.09
CA LYS A 11 25.45 -15.50 -8.49
C LYS A 11 24.11 -14.84 -8.89
N PRO A 12 24.09 -13.54 -9.18
CA PRO A 12 22.83 -12.79 -9.37
C PRO A 12 21.95 -13.34 -10.50
N ASP A 13 22.51 -14.01 -11.52
CA ASP A 13 21.76 -14.68 -12.58
C ASP A 13 20.96 -15.90 -12.06
N GLN A 14 21.40 -16.51 -10.95
CA GLN A 14 20.76 -17.67 -10.32
C GLN A 14 19.87 -17.30 -9.12
N ILE A 15 19.62 -16.02 -8.91
CA ILE A 15 18.72 -15.54 -7.85
C ILE A 15 17.36 -15.23 -8.45
N ARG A 16 16.28 -15.53 -7.69
CA ARG A 16 14.92 -15.06 -7.96
C ARG A 16 14.36 -14.48 -6.68
N ASN A 17 14.04 -13.18 -6.68
CA ASN A 17 13.34 -12.53 -5.57
C ASN A 17 11.89 -12.43 -5.94
N ILE A 18 11.03 -13.14 -5.23
CA ILE A 18 9.62 -13.28 -5.57
C ILE A 18 8.71 -12.94 -4.40
N GLY A 19 7.55 -12.34 -4.73
CA GLY A 19 6.45 -12.16 -3.81
C GLY A 19 5.29 -13.10 -4.16
N ILE A 20 4.61 -13.65 -3.16
CA ILE A 20 3.33 -14.35 -3.36
C ILE A 20 2.21 -13.40 -2.99
N CYS A 21 1.32 -13.16 -3.94
CA CYS A 21 0.21 -12.23 -3.85
C CYS A 21 -1.11 -12.97 -4.06
N ALA A 22 -2.05 -12.79 -3.15
CA ALA A 22 -3.36 -13.42 -3.25
C ALA A 22 -4.41 -12.64 -2.46
N HIS A 23 -5.67 -12.82 -2.82
CA HIS A 23 -6.79 -12.48 -1.94
C HIS A 23 -6.82 -13.40 -0.70
N ILE A 24 -7.53 -12.99 0.35
CA ILE A 24 -7.80 -13.82 1.53
C ILE A 24 -8.44 -15.14 1.06
N ASP A 25 -8.06 -16.22 1.70
CA ASP A 25 -8.57 -17.57 1.42
C ASP A 25 -8.30 -18.11 0.00
N HIS A 26 -7.53 -17.44 -0.86
CA HIS A 26 -7.11 -18.01 -2.14
C HIS A 26 -6.05 -19.13 -2.03
N GLY A 27 -5.61 -19.42 -0.80
CA GLY A 27 -4.69 -20.53 -0.50
C GLY A 27 -3.21 -20.17 -0.58
N LYS A 28 -2.88 -18.89 -0.35
CA LYS A 28 -1.51 -18.36 -0.36
C LYS A 28 -0.60 -19.08 0.64
N THR A 29 -0.98 -19.16 1.93
CA THR A 29 -0.18 -19.79 2.99
C THR A 29 0.01 -21.28 2.73
N THR A 30 -1.05 -21.99 2.29
CA THR A 30 -0.95 -23.40 1.88
C THR A 30 0.01 -23.58 0.71
N LEU A 31 0.01 -22.65 -0.25
CA LEU A 31 0.95 -22.65 -1.37
C LEU A 31 2.39 -22.47 -0.87
N SER A 32 2.63 -21.46 -0.04
CA SER A 32 3.95 -21.15 0.52
C SER A 32 4.51 -22.35 1.29
N ASP A 33 3.71 -23.00 2.12
CA ASP A 33 4.10 -24.20 2.88
C ASP A 33 4.52 -25.34 1.94
N ASN A 34 3.77 -25.58 0.87
CA ASN A 34 4.10 -26.62 -0.10
C ASN A 34 5.38 -26.32 -0.89
N LEU A 35 5.65 -25.04 -1.20
CA LEU A 35 6.92 -24.66 -1.84
C LEU A 35 8.10 -24.90 -0.89
N LEU A 36 7.93 -24.62 0.41
CA LEU A 36 8.95 -24.89 1.43
C LEU A 36 9.19 -26.40 1.63
N ALA A 37 8.13 -27.20 1.61
CA ALA A 37 8.24 -28.65 1.67
C ALA A 37 8.98 -29.22 0.44
N GLY A 38 8.62 -28.77 -0.77
CA GLY A 38 9.30 -29.15 -2.00
C GLY A 38 10.78 -28.75 -2.04
N ALA A 39 11.14 -27.62 -1.40
CA ALA A 39 12.54 -27.23 -1.21
C ALA A 39 13.24 -28.00 -0.06
N GLY A 40 12.54 -28.92 0.62
CA GLY A 40 13.11 -29.74 1.70
C GLY A 40 13.39 -28.98 2.99
N MET A 41 12.69 -27.87 3.24
CA MET A 41 12.82 -27.06 4.44
C MET A 41 11.92 -27.54 5.58
N ILE A 42 10.76 -28.09 5.23
CA ILE A 42 9.80 -28.70 6.15
C ILE A 42 9.42 -30.10 5.63
N SER A 43 8.86 -30.96 6.49
CA SER A 43 8.42 -32.27 6.05
C SER A 43 7.12 -32.16 5.23
N GLU A 44 6.96 -32.98 4.18
CA GLU A 44 5.76 -33.01 3.35
C GLU A 44 4.47 -33.33 4.15
N GLU A 45 4.59 -34.07 5.25
CA GLU A 45 3.46 -34.41 6.11
C GLU A 45 2.90 -33.20 6.89
N LEU A 46 3.69 -32.15 7.05
CA LEU A 46 3.36 -30.95 7.79
C LEU A 46 2.93 -29.79 6.88
N ALA A 47 3.16 -29.93 5.58
CA ALA A 47 2.85 -28.89 4.61
C ALA A 47 1.33 -28.67 4.49
N GLY A 48 0.94 -27.39 4.56
CA GLY A 48 -0.46 -26.94 4.46
C GLY A 48 -1.27 -26.98 5.74
N ASP A 49 -0.85 -27.74 6.77
CA ASP A 49 -1.55 -27.81 8.06
C ASP A 49 -0.96 -26.87 9.12
N GLN A 50 0.33 -26.60 9.10
CA GLN A 50 1.03 -25.86 10.16
C GLN A 50 1.16 -24.36 9.93
N ARG A 51 0.86 -23.85 8.73
CA ARG A 51 1.03 -22.43 8.39
C ARG A 51 2.42 -21.93 8.84
N PHE A 52 3.44 -22.57 8.29
CA PHE A 52 4.84 -22.45 8.75
C PHE A 52 5.38 -21.01 8.66
N LEU A 53 4.84 -20.18 7.78
CA LEU A 53 5.22 -18.77 7.64
C LEU A 53 4.39 -17.81 8.48
N ASP A 54 3.29 -18.26 9.07
CA ASP A 54 2.49 -17.47 10.01
C ASP A 54 3.10 -17.60 11.42
N PHE A 55 4.10 -16.77 11.73
CA PHE A 55 4.88 -16.88 12.98
C PHE A 55 4.22 -16.19 14.18
N ASP A 56 3.32 -15.24 13.94
CA ASP A 56 2.61 -14.51 14.98
C ASP A 56 1.43 -15.37 15.52
N GLU A 57 1.28 -15.43 16.84
CA GLU A 57 0.15 -16.09 17.48
C GLU A 57 -1.21 -15.56 17.00
N GLN A 58 -1.29 -14.29 16.62
CA GLN A 58 -2.47 -13.67 16.06
C GLN A 58 -2.80 -14.20 14.65
N GLU A 59 -1.79 -14.43 13.82
CA GLU A 59 -1.94 -15.01 12.47
C GLU A 59 -2.52 -16.43 12.58
N GLN A 60 -1.96 -17.24 13.47
CA GLN A 60 -2.44 -18.60 13.72
C GLN A 60 -3.85 -18.62 14.30
N ALA A 61 -4.14 -17.75 15.27
CA ALA A 61 -5.46 -17.70 15.92
C ALA A 61 -6.58 -17.21 14.98
N ARG A 62 -6.26 -16.24 14.10
CA ARG A 62 -7.22 -15.64 13.15
C ARG A 62 -7.27 -16.37 11.82
N GLY A 63 -6.24 -17.13 11.50
CA GLY A 63 -6.13 -17.87 10.25
C GLY A 63 -5.80 -16.99 9.03
N ILE A 64 -5.21 -15.81 9.23
CA ILE A 64 -4.80 -14.87 8.17
C ILE A 64 -3.35 -14.46 8.35
N THR A 65 -2.64 -14.25 7.26
CA THR A 65 -1.29 -13.65 7.28
C THR A 65 -1.42 -12.14 7.52
N ILE A 66 -0.69 -11.63 8.49
CA ILE A 66 -0.68 -10.21 8.90
C ILE A 66 0.62 -9.54 8.44
N ASP A 67 1.76 -10.16 8.73
CA ASP A 67 3.09 -9.64 8.41
C ASP A 67 3.69 -10.34 7.19
N ALA A 68 4.49 -9.61 6.42
CA ALA A 68 5.25 -10.21 5.33
C ALA A 68 6.39 -11.09 5.86
N ALA A 69 6.37 -12.37 5.53
CA ALA A 69 7.40 -13.33 5.93
C ALA A 69 8.44 -13.53 4.82
N ASN A 70 9.73 -13.54 5.20
CA ASN A 70 10.83 -13.71 4.26
C ASN A 70 11.47 -15.09 4.44
N VAL A 71 11.74 -15.78 3.33
CA VAL A 71 12.43 -17.06 3.34
C VAL A 71 13.31 -17.23 2.10
N SER A 72 14.51 -17.77 2.28
CA SER A 72 15.42 -18.13 1.19
C SER A 72 15.49 -19.65 1.07
N MET A 73 15.26 -20.17 -0.14
CA MET A 73 15.28 -21.59 -0.46
C MET A 73 16.15 -21.88 -1.68
N VAL A 74 16.59 -23.12 -1.84
CA VAL A 74 17.32 -23.57 -3.03
C VAL A 74 16.45 -24.53 -3.80
N HIS A 75 16.36 -24.33 -5.10
CA HIS A 75 15.62 -25.18 -6.02
C HIS A 75 16.53 -25.62 -7.18
N ASP A 76 16.48 -26.93 -7.49
CA ASP A 76 17.20 -27.50 -8.62
C ASP A 76 16.29 -27.52 -9.85
N TYR A 77 16.72 -26.83 -10.92
CA TYR A 77 15.96 -26.77 -12.16
C TYR A 77 16.88 -26.99 -13.38
N LYS A 78 16.59 -28.00 -14.18
CA LYS A 78 17.37 -28.35 -15.39
C LYS A 78 18.88 -28.45 -15.10
N ASP A 79 19.24 -29.22 -14.08
CA ASP A 79 20.62 -29.45 -13.61
C ASP A 79 21.36 -28.20 -13.13
N GLN A 80 20.64 -27.12 -12.81
CA GLN A 80 21.19 -25.88 -12.24
C GLN A 80 20.47 -25.52 -10.95
N GLU A 81 21.25 -25.09 -9.94
CA GLU A 81 20.70 -24.64 -8.66
C GLU A 81 20.35 -23.15 -8.69
N TYR A 82 19.21 -22.80 -8.13
CA TYR A 82 18.72 -21.43 -8.01
C TYR A 82 18.44 -21.08 -6.55
N LEU A 83 18.77 -19.85 -6.18
CA LEU A 83 18.40 -19.26 -4.90
C LEU A 83 17.09 -18.49 -5.08
N ILE A 84 16.04 -18.92 -4.40
CA ILE A 84 14.74 -18.25 -4.43
C ILE A 84 14.52 -17.58 -3.08
N ASN A 85 14.48 -16.25 -3.09
CA ASN A 85 14.08 -15.43 -1.96
C ASN A 85 12.59 -15.13 -2.09
N LEU A 86 11.80 -15.77 -1.26
CA LEU A 86 10.35 -15.66 -1.23
C LEU A 86 9.94 -14.64 -0.16
N ILE A 87 9.03 -13.74 -0.51
CA ILE A 87 8.28 -12.92 0.44
C ILE A 87 6.82 -13.33 0.39
N ASP A 88 6.31 -13.90 1.47
CA ASP A 88 4.89 -14.15 1.64
C ASP A 88 4.21 -12.87 2.13
N THR A 89 3.19 -12.38 1.40
CA THR A 89 2.54 -11.10 1.69
C THR A 89 1.17 -11.29 2.31
N PRO A 90 0.67 -10.38 3.17
CA PRO A 90 -0.70 -10.45 3.64
C PRO A 90 -1.70 -10.32 2.48
N GLY A 91 -2.88 -10.95 2.66
CA GLY A 91 -3.97 -10.91 1.69
C GLY A 91 -5.08 -9.91 2.05
N HIS A 92 -5.08 -9.35 3.26
CA HIS A 92 -6.12 -8.44 3.73
C HIS A 92 -5.80 -6.99 3.38
N VAL A 93 -6.83 -6.22 2.97
CA VAL A 93 -6.69 -4.80 2.58
C VAL A 93 -6.10 -3.94 3.69
N ASP A 94 -6.39 -4.25 4.95
CA ASP A 94 -5.89 -3.53 6.12
C ASP A 94 -4.36 -3.59 6.25
N PHE A 95 -3.71 -4.58 5.62
CA PHE A 95 -2.26 -4.79 5.61
C PHE A 95 -1.63 -4.51 4.24
N GLY A 96 -2.30 -3.74 3.39
CA GLY A 96 -1.82 -3.38 2.04
C GLY A 96 -0.47 -2.66 2.02
N GLY A 97 -0.09 -2.00 3.12
CA GLY A 97 1.22 -1.39 3.27
C GLY A 97 2.38 -2.40 3.23
N ASP A 98 2.21 -3.57 3.84
CA ASP A 98 3.19 -4.65 3.80
C ASP A 98 3.37 -5.19 2.39
N VAL A 99 2.28 -5.28 1.63
CA VAL A 99 2.32 -5.69 0.22
C VAL A 99 3.14 -4.72 -0.61
N THR A 100 2.92 -3.40 -0.45
CA THR A 100 3.69 -2.37 -1.18
C THR A 100 5.18 -2.46 -0.84
N ARG A 101 5.52 -2.63 0.43
CA ARG A 101 6.91 -2.80 0.88
C ARG A 101 7.56 -4.07 0.32
N ALA A 102 6.82 -5.18 0.28
CA ALA A 102 7.29 -6.43 -0.31
C ALA A 102 7.53 -6.30 -1.82
N MET A 103 6.63 -5.63 -2.56
CA MET A 103 6.78 -5.42 -4.00
C MET A 103 8.02 -4.58 -4.33
N ARG A 104 8.43 -3.65 -3.48
CA ARG A 104 9.67 -2.90 -3.66
C ARG A 104 10.91 -3.79 -3.53
N ALA A 105 10.88 -4.85 -2.73
CA ALA A 105 12.01 -5.76 -2.51
C ALA A 105 12.17 -6.85 -3.58
N VAL A 106 11.08 -7.27 -4.22
CA VAL A 106 11.05 -8.42 -5.16
C VAL A 106 11.17 -7.99 -6.62
N ASP A 107 11.54 -8.92 -7.49
CA ASP A 107 11.71 -8.70 -8.93
C ASP A 107 10.56 -9.33 -9.73
N GLY A 108 9.88 -10.32 -9.16
CA GLY A 108 8.73 -10.98 -9.74
C GLY A 108 7.66 -11.32 -8.71
N ALA A 109 6.43 -11.55 -9.17
CA ALA A 109 5.31 -11.90 -8.31
C ALA A 109 4.55 -13.12 -8.84
N VAL A 110 4.25 -14.07 -7.94
CA VAL A 110 3.31 -15.16 -8.20
C VAL A 110 1.94 -14.70 -7.72
N VAL A 111 1.06 -14.41 -8.67
CA VAL A 111 -0.31 -13.98 -8.38
C VAL A 111 -1.18 -15.22 -8.29
N VAL A 112 -1.76 -15.47 -7.11
CA VAL A 112 -2.60 -16.63 -6.83
C VAL A 112 -4.06 -16.24 -6.89
N VAL A 113 -4.82 -16.88 -7.76
CA VAL A 113 -6.25 -16.62 -7.97
C VAL A 113 -7.03 -17.90 -7.72
N CYS A 114 -8.09 -17.82 -6.92
CA CYS A 114 -9.01 -18.94 -6.73
C CYS A 114 -9.80 -19.20 -8.01
N ALA A 115 -9.79 -20.43 -8.50
CA ALA A 115 -10.52 -20.83 -9.70
C ALA A 115 -12.04 -20.61 -9.60
N VAL A 116 -12.58 -20.71 -8.36
CA VAL A 116 -14.02 -20.53 -8.08
C VAL A 116 -14.39 -19.03 -8.07
N GLU A 117 -13.56 -18.19 -7.47
CA GLU A 117 -13.88 -16.78 -7.21
C GLU A 117 -13.40 -15.85 -8.33
N GLY A 118 -12.31 -16.24 -9.03
CA GLY A 118 -11.69 -15.39 -10.04
C GLY A 118 -10.85 -14.25 -9.44
N ILE A 119 -10.64 -13.20 -10.23
CA ILE A 119 -9.90 -12.02 -9.79
C ILE A 119 -10.82 -11.16 -8.93
N MET A 120 -10.51 -11.07 -7.64
CA MET A 120 -11.23 -10.25 -6.67
C MET A 120 -10.61 -8.85 -6.58
N PRO A 121 -11.34 -7.82 -6.12
CA PRO A 121 -10.81 -6.45 -6.04
C PRO A 121 -9.48 -6.32 -5.31
N GLN A 122 -9.27 -7.07 -4.23
CA GLN A 122 -7.98 -7.08 -3.53
C GLN A 122 -6.87 -7.70 -4.38
N THR A 123 -7.18 -8.75 -5.17
CA THR A 123 -6.22 -9.32 -6.13
C THR A 123 -5.86 -8.27 -7.19
N GLU A 124 -6.86 -7.53 -7.68
CA GLU A 124 -6.63 -6.43 -8.63
C GLU A 124 -5.72 -5.35 -8.04
N THR A 125 -5.98 -4.92 -6.78
CA THR A 125 -5.17 -3.92 -6.08
C THR A 125 -3.72 -4.38 -5.91
N VAL A 126 -3.51 -5.61 -5.46
CA VAL A 126 -2.16 -6.16 -5.29
C VAL A 126 -1.45 -6.31 -6.65
N PHE A 127 -2.19 -6.72 -7.67
CA PHE A 127 -1.67 -6.81 -9.04
C PHE A 127 -1.24 -5.42 -9.55
N ARG A 128 -2.07 -4.40 -9.32
CA ARG A 128 -1.78 -2.99 -9.63
C ARG A 128 -0.53 -2.49 -8.89
N GLN A 129 -0.39 -2.81 -7.61
CA GLN A 129 0.80 -2.47 -6.82
C GLN A 129 2.06 -3.11 -7.41
N ALA A 130 2.01 -4.41 -7.77
CA ALA A 130 3.13 -5.11 -8.37
C ALA A 130 3.55 -4.45 -9.69
N LEU A 131 2.59 -4.14 -10.57
CA LEU A 131 2.87 -3.49 -11.86
C LEU A 131 3.41 -2.06 -11.69
N LYS A 132 2.90 -1.28 -10.72
CA LYS A 132 3.40 0.08 -10.40
C LYS A 132 4.87 0.02 -9.94
N GLU A 133 5.25 -0.99 -9.18
CA GLU A 133 6.64 -1.22 -8.75
C GLU A 133 7.52 -1.92 -9.80
N ASN A 134 7.01 -2.05 -11.03
CA ASN A 134 7.70 -2.75 -12.14
C ASN A 134 8.12 -4.18 -11.78
N VAL A 135 7.23 -4.93 -11.12
CA VAL A 135 7.41 -6.34 -10.76
C VAL A 135 6.69 -7.21 -11.79
N LYS A 136 7.43 -8.12 -12.44
CA LYS A 136 6.86 -9.00 -13.48
C LYS A 136 5.97 -10.07 -12.85
N PRO A 137 4.70 -10.23 -13.27
CA PRO A 137 3.79 -11.23 -12.73
C PRO A 137 3.85 -12.56 -13.48
N VAL A 138 3.54 -13.66 -12.76
CA VAL A 138 3.09 -14.95 -13.28
C VAL A 138 1.81 -15.35 -12.56
N LEU A 139 0.98 -16.19 -13.17
CA LEU A 139 -0.35 -16.51 -12.65
C LEU A 139 -0.46 -17.97 -12.21
N PHE A 140 -0.94 -18.20 -11.00
CA PHE A 140 -1.34 -19.51 -10.51
C PHE A 140 -2.84 -19.55 -10.18
N ILE A 141 -3.59 -20.36 -10.92
CA ILE A 141 -5.02 -20.58 -10.68
C ILE A 141 -5.17 -21.76 -9.72
N ASN A 142 -5.51 -21.46 -8.47
CA ASN A 142 -5.58 -22.41 -7.36
C ASN A 142 -7.01 -22.91 -7.12
N LYS A 143 -7.16 -24.00 -6.34
CA LYS A 143 -8.42 -24.64 -5.96
C LYS A 143 -9.23 -25.20 -7.13
N VAL A 144 -8.54 -25.69 -8.16
CA VAL A 144 -9.17 -26.31 -9.33
C VAL A 144 -9.97 -27.56 -8.94
N ASP A 145 -9.52 -28.29 -7.93
CA ASP A 145 -10.23 -29.43 -7.34
C ASP A 145 -11.66 -29.10 -6.89
N ARG A 146 -11.90 -27.87 -6.39
CA ARG A 146 -13.24 -27.43 -5.98
C ARG A 146 -14.18 -27.21 -7.17
N LEU A 147 -13.69 -26.71 -8.31
CA LEU A 147 -14.49 -26.62 -9.55
C LEU A 147 -14.99 -28.00 -10.00
N ILE A 148 -14.13 -29.01 -9.87
CA ILE A 148 -14.42 -30.38 -10.33
C ILE A 148 -15.30 -31.11 -9.30
N ASN A 149 -14.93 -31.12 -8.03
CA ASN A 149 -15.57 -31.93 -6.98
C ASN A 149 -16.83 -31.30 -6.39
N GLU A 150 -16.81 -29.97 -6.13
CA GLU A 150 -17.91 -29.26 -5.48
C GLU A 150 -18.90 -28.69 -6.50
N LEU A 151 -18.44 -27.94 -7.49
CA LEU A 151 -19.30 -27.31 -8.49
C LEU A 151 -19.64 -28.24 -9.65
N LYS A 152 -18.88 -29.32 -9.85
CA LYS A 152 -19.11 -30.36 -10.89
C LYS A 152 -19.28 -29.77 -12.29
N LEU A 153 -18.44 -28.76 -12.62
CA LEU A 153 -18.50 -28.08 -13.90
C LEU A 153 -18.07 -29.03 -15.04
N GLU A 154 -18.74 -28.92 -16.17
CA GLU A 154 -18.34 -29.61 -17.40
C GLU A 154 -17.00 -29.06 -17.95
N PRO A 155 -16.21 -29.85 -18.68
CA PRO A 155 -14.90 -29.44 -19.21
C PRO A 155 -14.91 -28.10 -19.98
N ASP A 156 -15.97 -27.86 -20.75
CA ASP A 156 -16.13 -26.61 -21.52
C ASP A 156 -16.35 -25.39 -20.62
N GLU A 157 -17.02 -25.55 -19.49
CA GLU A 157 -17.26 -24.51 -18.50
C GLU A 157 -16.00 -24.20 -17.70
N LEU A 158 -15.25 -25.24 -17.33
CA LEU A 158 -13.92 -25.11 -16.72
C LEU A 158 -12.97 -24.31 -17.61
N GLN A 159 -12.91 -24.65 -18.89
CA GLN A 159 -12.07 -23.94 -19.85
C GLN A 159 -12.47 -22.46 -19.98
N LYS A 160 -13.77 -22.17 -20.08
CA LYS A 160 -14.26 -20.78 -20.12
C LYS A 160 -13.85 -20.00 -18.87
N ARG A 161 -13.91 -20.63 -17.70
CA ARG A 161 -13.53 -20.00 -16.44
C ARG A 161 -12.05 -19.62 -16.42
N PHE A 162 -11.17 -20.50 -16.83
CA PHE A 162 -9.73 -20.24 -16.92
C PHE A 162 -9.42 -19.12 -17.94
N ILE A 163 -10.09 -19.15 -19.09
CA ILE A 163 -9.94 -18.12 -20.11
C ILE A 163 -10.36 -16.75 -19.58
N ASN A 164 -11.45 -16.66 -18.81
CA ASN A 164 -11.91 -15.41 -18.24
C ASN A 164 -10.88 -14.83 -17.26
N ILE A 165 -10.41 -15.63 -16.29
CA ILE A 165 -9.37 -15.22 -15.32
C ILE A 165 -8.10 -14.74 -16.05
N PHE A 166 -7.67 -15.47 -17.05
CA PHE A 166 -6.52 -15.12 -17.87
C PHE A 166 -6.72 -13.80 -18.65
N MET A 167 -7.90 -13.61 -19.25
CA MET A 167 -8.20 -12.36 -19.98
C MET A 167 -8.24 -11.16 -19.07
N GLU A 168 -8.79 -11.30 -17.88
CA GLU A 168 -8.83 -10.23 -16.85
C GLU A 168 -7.42 -9.88 -16.38
N ALA A 169 -6.57 -10.88 -16.07
CA ALA A 169 -5.18 -10.65 -15.70
C ALA A 169 -4.41 -9.91 -16.80
N ASN A 170 -4.53 -10.37 -18.05
CA ASN A 170 -3.89 -9.72 -19.19
C ASN A 170 -4.40 -8.32 -19.49
N LYS A 171 -5.68 -8.06 -19.21
CA LYS A 171 -6.23 -6.70 -19.30
C LYS A 171 -5.57 -5.76 -18.29
N LEU A 172 -5.30 -6.20 -17.07
CA LEU A 172 -4.59 -5.43 -16.07
C LEU A 172 -3.15 -5.14 -16.50
N ILE A 173 -2.43 -6.16 -16.99
CA ILE A 173 -1.06 -5.99 -17.50
C ILE A 173 -1.04 -4.99 -18.65
N LYS A 174 -1.94 -5.13 -19.62
CA LYS A 174 -2.01 -4.25 -20.79
C LYS A 174 -2.25 -2.79 -20.41
N ASN A 175 -3.03 -2.55 -19.35
CA ASN A 175 -3.39 -1.19 -18.94
C ASN A 175 -2.30 -0.53 -18.07
N MET A 176 -1.53 -1.31 -17.34
CA MET A 176 -0.72 -0.78 -16.22
C MET A 176 0.77 -1.12 -16.27
N ALA A 177 1.18 -2.14 -17.03
CA ALA A 177 2.60 -2.44 -17.18
C ALA A 177 3.32 -1.32 -17.96
N PRO A 178 4.63 -1.11 -17.74
CA PRO A 178 5.43 -0.17 -18.50
C PRO A 178 5.28 -0.39 -20.01
N GLU A 179 5.21 0.69 -20.79
CA GLU A 179 4.93 0.61 -22.25
C GLU A 179 5.89 -0.30 -23.00
N ASP A 180 7.19 -0.27 -22.64
CA ASP A 180 8.24 -1.09 -23.23
C ASP A 180 8.19 -2.56 -22.78
N LYS A 181 7.42 -2.89 -21.74
CA LYS A 181 7.31 -4.22 -21.14
C LYS A 181 5.94 -4.87 -21.34
N LYS A 182 4.93 -4.14 -21.79
CA LYS A 182 3.55 -4.63 -21.93
C LYS A 182 3.47 -5.95 -22.70
N GLU A 183 4.11 -6.05 -23.86
CA GLU A 183 4.07 -7.27 -24.68
C GLU A 183 4.87 -8.42 -24.06
N GLU A 184 6.02 -8.12 -23.44
CA GLU A 184 6.89 -9.11 -22.79
C GLU A 184 6.26 -9.71 -21.53
N TRP A 185 5.45 -8.93 -20.82
CA TRP A 185 4.83 -9.34 -19.54
C TRP A 185 3.44 -9.95 -19.70
N MET A 186 2.87 -9.95 -20.90
CA MET A 186 1.62 -10.64 -21.17
C MET A 186 1.75 -12.12 -20.83
N LEU A 187 0.78 -12.63 -20.11
CA LEU A 187 0.70 -14.05 -19.78
C LEU A 187 0.33 -14.88 -21.01
N ASP A 188 0.85 -16.09 -21.12
CA ASP A 188 0.52 -17.04 -22.17
C ASP A 188 0.40 -18.46 -21.56
N PHE A 189 -0.68 -19.17 -21.87
CA PHE A 189 -0.83 -20.55 -21.45
C PHE A 189 0.22 -21.47 -22.07
N THR A 190 0.65 -21.16 -23.30
CA THR A 190 1.52 -22.04 -24.08
C THR A 190 2.97 -21.98 -23.66
N ASP A 191 3.43 -20.84 -23.11
CA ASP A 191 4.80 -20.66 -22.65
C ASP A 191 5.03 -21.14 -21.22
N GLY A 192 3.94 -21.38 -20.46
CA GLY A 192 4.01 -21.84 -19.07
C GLY A 192 4.00 -20.73 -18.01
N SER A 193 3.78 -19.46 -18.39
CA SER A 193 3.63 -18.34 -17.45
C SER A 193 2.32 -18.38 -16.64
N VAL A 194 1.42 -19.30 -17.02
CA VAL A 194 0.19 -19.62 -16.30
C VAL A 194 0.17 -21.08 -15.90
N ALA A 195 0.00 -21.34 -14.61
CA ALA A 195 -0.20 -22.68 -14.06
C ALA A 195 -1.55 -22.77 -13.33
N PHE A 196 -2.09 -23.96 -13.23
CA PHE A 196 -3.31 -24.24 -12.47
C PHE A 196 -3.18 -25.54 -11.67
N GLY A 197 -3.89 -25.59 -10.52
CA GLY A 197 -3.74 -26.74 -9.63
C GLY A 197 -4.52 -26.62 -8.34
N SER A 198 -4.10 -27.41 -7.37
CA SER A 198 -4.60 -27.41 -6.00
C SER A 198 -3.44 -27.38 -5.02
N ALA A 199 -3.27 -26.26 -4.32
CA ALA A 199 -2.28 -26.17 -3.26
C ALA A 199 -2.61 -27.15 -2.11
N TYR A 200 -3.89 -27.36 -1.81
CA TYR A 200 -4.30 -28.28 -0.77
C TYR A 200 -3.91 -29.74 -1.07
N HIS A 201 -4.02 -30.16 -2.33
CA HIS A 201 -3.65 -31.50 -2.78
C HIS A 201 -2.23 -31.61 -3.34
N ASN A 202 -1.43 -30.54 -3.25
CA ASN A 202 -0.02 -30.46 -3.63
C ASN A 202 0.27 -30.85 -5.09
N TRP A 203 -0.57 -30.45 -6.04
CA TRP A 203 -0.32 -30.65 -7.46
C TRP A 203 -0.55 -29.38 -8.29
N ALA A 204 0.24 -29.20 -9.32
CA ALA A 204 0.06 -28.13 -10.30
C ALA A 204 0.45 -28.59 -11.69
N ILE A 205 -0.07 -27.91 -12.71
CA ILE A 205 0.25 -28.20 -14.10
C ILE A 205 0.22 -26.92 -14.93
N ASN A 206 1.09 -26.86 -15.92
CA ASN A 206 1.08 -25.90 -17.01
C ASN A 206 1.26 -26.63 -18.35
N VAL A 207 1.15 -25.93 -19.46
CA VAL A 207 1.23 -26.57 -20.79
C VAL A 207 2.57 -27.25 -21.05
N PRO A 208 3.74 -26.65 -20.73
CA PRO A 208 5.01 -27.38 -20.83
C PRO A 208 5.05 -28.69 -20.03
N THR A 209 4.59 -28.65 -18.76
CA THR A 209 4.55 -29.86 -17.92
C THR A 209 3.58 -30.91 -18.45
N MET A 210 2.45 -30.52 -19.07
CA MET A 210 1.56 -31.46 -19.79
C MET A 210 2.27 -32.18 -20.90
N GLN A 211 3.11 -31.48 -21.66
CA GLN A 211 3.87 -32.06 -22.77
C GLN A 211 4.98 -33.00 -22.28
N GLU A 212 5.63 -32.66 -21.17
CA GLU A 212 6.72 -33.49 -20.62
C GLU A 212 6.21 -34.74 -19.91
N THR A 213 5.16 -34.62 -19.11
CA THR A 213 4.64 -35.76 -18.30
C THR A 213 3.59 -36.58 -19.00
N GLY A 214 2.99 -36.07 -20.10
CA GLY A 214 1.87 -36.67 -20.77
C GLY A 214 0.55 -36.61 -20.03
N VAL A 215 0.49 -35.95 -18.84
CA VAL A 215 -0.74 -35.73 -18.09
C VAL A 215 -1.57 -34.67 -18.79
N ASN A 216 -2.79 -35.00 -19.18
CA ASN A 216 -3.70 -34.06 -19.84
C ASN A 216 -4.84 -33.63 -18.92
N PHE A 217 -5.64 -32.68 -19.38
CA PHE A 217 -6.73 -32.09 -18.56
C PHE A 217 -7.81 -33.12 -18.19
N LYS A 218 -8.06 -34.13 -19.04
CA LYS A 218 -9.00 -35.20 -18.76
C LYS A 218 -8.49 -36.09 -17.61
N ASP A 219 -7.19 -36.39 -17.60
CA ASP A 219 -6.58 -37.18 -16.53
C ASP A 219 -6.75 -36.48 -15.18
N ILE A 220 -6.60 -35.14 -15.15
CA ILE A 220 -6.81 -34.34 -13.92
C ILE A 220 -8.25 -34.52 -13.41
N ILE A 221 -9.24 -34.40 -14.30
CA ILE A 221 -10.65 -34.58 -13.93
C ILE A 221 -10.87 -36.00 -13.41
N ASP A 222 -10.30 -37.01 -14.08
CA ASP A 222 -10.45 -38.41 -13.66
C ASP A 222 -9.80 -38.67 -12.30
N TYR A 223 -8.62 -38.09 -11.99
CA TYR A 223 -7.95 -38.17 -10.69
C TYR A 223 -8.76 -37.49 -9.59
N CYS A 224 -9.32 -36.31 -9.87
CA CYS A 224 -10.16 -35.58 -8.92
C CYS A 224 -11.46 -36.35 -8.61
N ASN A 225 -12.14 -36.88 -9.63
CA ASN A 225 -13.37 -37.63 -9.46
C ASN A 225 -13.15 -38.99 -8.74
N ALA A 226 -11.97 -39.59 -8.92
CA ALA A 226 -11.58 -40.85 -8.26
C ALA A 226 -11.04 -40.65 -6.82
N ASP A 227 -10.97 -39.40 -6.32
CA ASP A 227 -10.34 -39.03 -5.03
C ASP A 227 -8.89 -39.53 -4.90
N ASN A 228 -8.18 -39.57 -6.04
CA ASN A 228 -6.80 -40.07 -6.15
C ASN A 228 -5.79 -38.97 -6.48
N GLN A 229 -5.98 -37.76 -5.94
CA GLN A 229 -5.12 -36.61 -6.20
C GLN A 229 -3.70 -36.79 -5.65
N LYS A 230 -3.48 -37.72 -4.69
CA LYS A 230 -2.13 -38.04 -4.19
C LYS A 230 -1.24 -38.64 -5.28
N GLU A 231 -1.77 -39.46 -6.18
CA GLU A 231 -1.02 -39.98 -7.30
C GLU A 231 -0.72 -38.88 -8.33
N LEU A 232 -1.67 -37.98 -8.55
CA LEU A 232 -1.45 -36.81 -9.41
C LEU A 232 -0.32 -35.91 -8.87
N ALA A 233 -0.29 -35.67 -7.55
CA ALA A 233 0.78 -34.90 -6.89
C ALA A 233 2.17 -35.53 -7.06
N GLN A 234 2.26 -36.87 -7.12
CA GLN A 234 3.54 -37.53 -7.40
C GLN A 234 3.99 -37.39 -8.86
N LYS A 235 3.05 -37.23 -9.79
CA LYS A 235 3.37 -37.08 -11.24
C LYS A 235 3.69 -35.63 -11.60
N VAL A 236 3.00 -34.67 -10.96
CA VAL A 236 3.12 -33.25 -11.22
C VAL A 236 3.14 -32.48 -9.88
N PRO A 237 4.25 -32.58 -9.11
CA PRO A 237 4.39 -31.91 -7.83
C PRO A 237 4.24 -30.39 -7.99
N LEU A 238 3.46 -29.76 -7.12
CA LEU A 238 3.19 -28.32 -7.15
C LEU A 238 4.48 -27.50 -7.11
N SER A 239 5.42 -27.87 -6.25
CA SER A 239 6.70 -27.17 -6.08
C SER A 239 7.53 -27.14 -7.35
N ASP A 240 7.63 -28.28 -8.05
CA ASP A 240 8.45 -28.39 -9.26
C ASP A 240 7.88 -27.53 -10.41
N VAL A 241 6.55 -27.54 -10.57
CA VAL A 241 5.88 -26.76 -11.61
C VAL A 241 5.98 -25.27 -11.32
N LEU A 242 5.71 -24.83 -10.08
CA LEU A 242 5.69 -23.40 -9.76
C LEU A 242 7.09 -22.82 -9.62
N LEU A 243 8.03 -23.53 -8.99
CA LEU A 243 9.41 -23.03 -8.90
C LEU A 243 10.09 -23.08 -10.28
N GLY A 244 9.77 -24.06 -11.12
CA GLY A 244 10.17 -24.07 -12.52
C GLY A 244 9.64 -22.86 -13.30
N MET A 245 8.35 -22.54 -13.15
CA MET A 245 7.72 -21.35 -13.71
C MET A 245 8.41 -20.07 -13.24
N VAL A 246 8.72 -19.96 -11.95
CA VAL A 246 9.46 -18.83 -11.37
C VAL A 246 10.84 -18.66 -12.01
N VAL A 247 11.58 -19.75 -12.16
CA VAL A 247 12.93 -19.70 -12.76
C VAL A 247 12.89 -19.29 -14.23
N GLU A 248 11.92 -19.78 -15.01
CA GLU A 248 11.82 -19.52 -16.45
C GLU A 248 11.26 -18.15 -16.80
N HIS A 249 10.24 -17.69 -16.07
CA HIS A 249 9.46 -16.50 -16.47
C HIS A 249 9.75 -15.26 -15.65
N LEU A 250 10.26 -15.39 -14.41
CA LEU A 250 10.57 -14.22 -13.59
C LEU A 250 12.04 -13.82 -13.75
N PRO A 251 12.32 -12.51 -13.75
CA PRO A 251 13.66 -12.01 -13.98
C PRO A 251 14.60 -12.30 -12.80
N SER A 252 15.87 -12.44 -13.10
CA SER A 252 16.94 -12.33 -12.11
C SER A 252 17.11 -10.89 -11.64
N PRO A 253 17.75 -10.64 -10.47
CA PRO A 253 18.11 -9.30 -10.05
C PRO A 253 18.85 -8.48 -11.10
N LYS A 254 19.74 -9.13 -11.84
CA LYS A 254 20.56 -8.52 -12.87
C LYS A 254 19.74 -8.03 -14.07
N GLU A 255 18.69 -8.77 -14.43
CA GLU A 255 17.75 -8.36 -15.48
C GLU A 255 16.78 -7.29 -14.98
N ALA A 256 16.26 -7.45 -13.77
CA ALA A 256 15.26 -6.56 -13.20
C ALA A 256 15.82 -5.16 -12.86
N GLN A 257 17.02 -5.08 -12.30
CA GLN A 257 17.59 -3.80 -11.86
C GLN A 257 17.88 -2.84 -13.01
N VAL A 258 18.04 -3.34 -14.24
CA VAL A 258 18.22 -2.52 -15.44
C VAL A 258 17.05 -1.56 -15.67
N TYR A 259 15.82 -2.03 -15.50
CA TYR A 259 14.62 -1.22 -15.74
C TYR A 259 14.00 -0.70 -14.44
N ARG A 260 14.25 -1.35 -13.28
CA ARG A 260 13.68 -0.93 -12.00
C ARG A 260 14.44 0.24 -11.37
N VAL A 261 15.77 0.21 -11.34
CA VAL A 261 16.60 1.23 -10.69
C VAL A 261 16.30 2.63 -11.22
N PRO A 262 16.21 2.88 -12.55
CA PRO A 262 15.88 4.20 -13.07
C PRO A 262 14.48 4.73 -12.66
N ASN A 263 13.57 3.84 -12.27
CA ASN A 263 12.21 4.20 -11.89
C ASN A 263 12.01 4.41 -10.38
N ILE A 264 12.89 3.82 -9.55
CA ILE A 264 12.76 3.86 -8.08
C ILE A 264 13.85 4.70 -7.41
N TRP A 265 14.78 5.27 -8.18
CA TRP A 265 15.90 6.04 -7.68
C TRP A 265 16.15 7.29 -8.51
N ASP A 266 16.01 8.47 -7.90
CA ASP A 266 16.18 9.80 -8.54
C ASP A 266 17.64 10.19 -8.79
N GLY A 267 18.58 9.29 -8.58
CA GLY A 267 20.00 9.52 -8.83
C GLY A 267 20.34 9.41 -10.31
N ASP A 268 21.55 9.83 -10.64
CA ASP A 268 22.09 9.72 -12.01
C ASP A 268 22.47 8.27 -12.29
N ALA A 269 21.80 7.64 -13.26
CA ALA A 269 22.02 6.25 -13.68
C ALA A 269 23.46 6.01 -14.18
N ASP A 270 24.10 7.04 -14.77
CA ASP A 270 25.47 6.98 -15.28
C ASP A 270 26.51 7.26 -14.17
N SER A 271 26.10 7.53 -12.94
CA SER A 271 26.99 7.65 -11.79
C SER A 271 27.57 6.31 -11.38
N PRO A 272 28.72 6.27 -10.64
CA PRO A 272 29.28 5.01 -10.13
C PRO A 272 28.28 4.21 -9.28
N ALA A 273 27.37 4.88 -8.55
CA ALA A 273 26.32 4.21 -7.78
C ALA A 273 25.21 3.66 -8.69
N GLY A 274 24.77 4.43 -9.70
CA GLY A 274 23.78 3.99 -10.69
C GLY A 274 24.28 2.77 -11.48
N GLU A 275 25.48 2.85 -12.04
CA GLU A 275 26.11 1.73 -12.76
C GLU A 275 26.25 0.49 -11.85
N CYS A 276 26.65 0.66 -10.58
CA CYS A 276 26.78 -0.42 -9.61
C CYS A 276 25.46 -1.12 -9.36
N MET A 277 24.37 -0.34 -9.17
CA MET A 277 23.03 -0.87 -8.95
C MET A 277 22.46 -1.55 -10.21
N ILE A 278 22.55 -0.91 -11.37
CA ILE A 278 22.03 -1.45 -12.65
C ILE A 278 22.72 -2.78 -12.98
N ASN A 279 24.03 -2.87 -12.77
CA ASN A 279 24.80 -4.09 -13.04
C ASN A 279 24.74 -5.14 -11.90
N THR A 280 24.02 -4.85 -10.80
CA THR A 280 23.96 -5.71 -9.61
C THR A 280 25.38 -6.08 -9.12
N SER A 281 26.28 -5.10 -9.13
CA SER A 281 27.68 -5.33 -8.80
C SER A 281 27.89 -5.45 -7.29
N PRO A 282 28.59 -6.50 -6.81
CA PRO A 282 28.97 -6.63 -5.40
C PRO A 282 30.14 -5.69 -5.03
N ASP A 283 30.84 -5.17 -6.02
CA ASP A 283 31.98 -4.28 -5.86
C ASP A 283 31.59 -2.86 -6.31
N GLY A 284 31.55 -1.93 -5.36
CA GLY A 284 31.17 -0.55 -5.62
C GLY A 284 30.39 0.09 -4.48
N PRO A 285 29.78 1.26 -4.70
CA PRO A 285 29.00 1.97 -3.71
C PRO A 285 27.87 1.12 -3.12
N LEU A 286 27.76 1.10 -1.80
CA LEU A 286 26.67 0.41 -1.12
C LEU A 286 25.35 1.15 -1.32
N ALA A 287 24.32 0.43 -1.76
CA ALA A 287 22.96 0.90 -1.89
C ALA A 287 21.98 -0.15 -1.37
N VAL A 288 21.37 0.12 -0.22
CA VAL A 288 20.36 -0.76 0.38
C VAL A 288 19.08 0.03 0.62
N MET A 289 17.95 -0.52 0.23
CA MET A 289 16.65 0.01 0.58
C MET A 289 16.03 -0.85 1.66
N VAL A 290 15.65 -0.21 2.77
CA VAL A 290 14.94 -0.86 3.89
C VAL A 290 13.46 -0.98 3.54
N THR A 291 12.93 -2.20 3.58
CA THR A 291 11.52 -2.47 3.28
C THR A 291 10.69 -2.73 4.52
N ASN A 292 11.30 -3.23 5.58
CA ASN A 292 10.63 -3.49 6.85
C ASN A 292 11.58 -3.27 8.03
N VAL A 293 11.02 -2.89 9.18
CA VAL A 293 11.74 -2.78 10.44
C VAL A 293 10.95 -3.50 11.52
N SER A 294 11.60 -4.38 12.25
CA SER A 294 11.03 -5.08 13.39
C SER A 294 11.91 -4.89 14.63
N VAL A 295 11.33 -5.02 15.82
CA VAL A 295 12.10 -4.91 17.07
C VAL A 295 12.12 -6.26 17.76
N ASP A 296 13.32 -6.84 17.80
CA ASP A 296 13.59 -8.09 18.50
C ASP A 296 14.01 -7.82 19.94
N LYS A 297 13.52 -8.62 20.89
CA LYS A 297 13.79 -8.46 22.33
C LYS A 297 15.29 -8.56 22.68
N HIS A 298 16.08 -9.27 21.87
CA HIS A 298 17.50 -9.54 22.13
C HIS A 298 18.43 -8.77 21.18
N ALA A 299 18.05 -8.66 19.91
CA ALA A 299 18.88 -8.02 18.87
C ALA A 299 18.56 -6.54 18.66
N GLY A 300 17.49 -6.02 19.27
CA GLY A 300 17.03 -4.64 19.08
C GLY A 300 16.36 -4.42 17.72
N GLU A 301 16.56 -3.25 17.14
CA GLU A 301 15.99 -2.92 15.81
C GLU A 301 16.67 -3.77 14.72
N ILE A 302 15.84 -4.45 13.94
CA ILE A 302 16.24 -5.28 12.79
C ILE A 302 15.58 -4.70 11.56
N ALA A 303 16.39 -4.22 10.63
CA ALA A 303 15.92 -3.80 9.33
C ALA A 303 16.00 -4.96 8.34
N THR A 304 14.97 -5.14 7.54
CA THR A 304 14.95 -6.02 6.37
C THR A 304 14.97 -5.15 5.12
N GLY A 305 15.73 -5.51 4.12
CA GLY A 305 15.82 -4.70 2.91
C GLY A 305 16.41 -5.44 1.72
N ARG A 306 16.48 -4.72 0.61
CA ARG A 306 17.08 -5.19 -0.64
C ARG A 306 18.42 -4.50 -0.86
N VAL A 307 19.46 -5.29 -1.12
CA VAL A 307 20.77 -4.78 -1.56
C VAL A 307 20.73 -4.59 -3.07
N TYR A 308 20.74 -3.34 -3.53
CA TYR A 308 20.75 -3.00 -4.96
C TYR A 308 22.15 -2.88 -5.54
N GLY A 309 23.11 -2.33 -4.77
CA GLY A 309 24.50 -2.16 -5.20
C GLY A 309 25.48 -2.39 -4.08
N GLY A 310 26.70 -2.77 -4.41
CA GLY A 310 27.76 -3.07 -3.44
C GLY A 310 27.46 -4.31 -2.63
N ALA A 311 27.99 -4.35 -1.44
CA ALA A 311 27.72 -5.42 -0.47
C ALA A 311 27.76 -4.90 0.95
N ILE A 312 26.80 -5.35 1.76
CA ILE A 312 26.70 -4.96 3.17
C ILE A 312 27.47 -5.96 4.04
N GLU A 313 28.29 -5.46 4.96
CA GLU A 313 29.18 -6.27 5.77
C GLU A 313 28.99 -6.03 7.27
N LYS A 314 29.14 -7.09 8.05
CA LYS A 314 29.14 -7.01 9.52
C LYS A 314 30.26 -6.11 10.03
N GLY A 315 29.95 -5.24 10.98
CA GLY A 315 30.94 -4.38 11.67
C GLY A 315 31.25 -3.07 10.94
N THR A 316 30.74 -2.86 9.73
CA THR A 316 30.91 -1.59 8.98
C THR A 316 29.99 -0.48 9.48
N GLU A 317 30.40 0.76 9.26
CA GLU A 317 29.56 1.94 9.51
C GLU A 317 28.71 2.22 8.28
N ILE A 318 27.42 2.50 8.47
CA ILE A 318 26.47 2.91 7.44
C ILE A 318 25.96 4.30 7.71
N TYR A 319 25.53 4.97 6.63
CA TYR A 319 24.85 6.24 6.66
C TYR A 319 23.38 6.05 6.24
N LEU A 320 22.46 6.56 7.06
CA LEU A 320 21.03 6.60 6.79
C LEU A 320 20.73 7.92 6.09
N VAL A 321 20.30 7.85 4.83
CA VAL A 321 20.18 9.03 3.96
C VAL A 321 19.00 9.92 4.37
N GLY A 322 17.82 9.33 4.60
CA GLY A 322 16.60 10.07 4.98
C GLY A 322 16.70 10.66 6.39
N SER A 323 17.12 9.87 7.37
CA SER A 323 17.25 10.32 8.76
C SER A 323 18.57 11.07 9.06
N HIS A 324 19.49 11.19 8.10
CA HIS A 324 20.80 11.83 8.22
C HIS A 324 21.65 11.28 9.38
N GLY A 325 21.44 10.01 9.73
CA GLY A 325 22.09 9.33 10.84
C GLY A 325 23.26 8.46 10.41
N LYS A 326 24.10 8.08 11.36
CA LYS A 326 25.11 7.04 11.19
C LYS A 326 24.86 5.90 12.18
N SER A 327 25.07 4.67 11.72
CA SER A 327 24.93 3.50 12.57
C SER A 327 25.98 2.46 12.23
N ARG A 328 26.25 1.54 13.17
CA ARG A 328 27.21 0.46 12.97
C ARG A 328 26.49 -0.88 12.94
N ILE A 329 26.70 -1.62 11.86
CA ILE A 329 26.10 -2.93 11.62
C ILE A 329 26.66 -3.94 12.64
N GLN A 330 25.76 -4.57 13.39
CA GLN A 330 26.12 -5.60 14.36
C GLN A 330 26.10 -6.99 13.72
N GLN A 331 25.06 -7.28 12.93
CA GLN A 331 24.90 -8.55 12.21
C GLN A 331 24.22 -8.32 10.87
N VAL A 332 24.57 -9.15 9.89
CA VAL A 332 23.88 -9.24 8.59
C VAL A 332 23.66 -10.70 8.22
N GLY A 333 22.70 -10.97 7.38
CA GLY A 333 22.45 -12.30 6.85
C GLY A 333 21.19 -12.42 6.03
N VAL A 334 20.75 -13.65 5.83
CA VAL A 334 19.57 -14.01 5.04
C VAL A 334 18.57 -14.77 5.91
N TYR A 335 17.33 -14.88 5.44
CA TYR A 335 16.29 -15.62 6.13
C TYR A 335 16.26 -17.10 5.71
N PHE A 336 16.12 -17.98 6.67
CA PHE A 336 15.92 -19.41 6.46
C PHE A 336 14.68 -19.85 7.24
N GLY A 337 13.52 -19.71 6.63
CA GLY A 337 12.26 -19.81 7.36
C GLY A 337 12.18 -18.74 8.47
N PRO A 338 11.77 -19.12 9.69
CA PRO A 338 11.73 -18.21 10.83
C PRO A 338 13.12 -17.81 11.33
N GLU A 339 14.14 -18.57 10.94
CA GLU A 339 15.51 -18.40 11.44
C GLU A 339 16.30 -17.39 10.60
N ARG A 340 17.10 -16.59 11.27
CA ARG A 340 18.06 -15.68 10.66
C ARG A 340 19.44 -16.33 10.59
N VAL A 341 19.94 -16.52 9.38
CA VAL A 341 21.26 -17.10 9.15
C VAL A 341 22.28 -15.99 8.99
N ASN A 342 23.16 -15.87 9.98
CA ASN A 342 24.25 -14.91 9.97
C ASN A 342 25.24 -15.20 8.84
N THR A 343 25.67 -14.13 8.17
CA THR A 343 26.79 -14.15 7.21
C THR A 343 27.72 -12.98 7.53
N ASP A 344 28.94 -13.02 7.00
CA ASP A 344 29.87 -11.89 7.17
C ASP A 344 29.52 -10.74 6.19
N LYS A 345 28.99 -11.11 5.00
CA LYS A 345 28.71 -10.18 3.91
C LYS A 345 27.49 -10.65 3.10
N VAL A 346 26.67 -9.70 2.65
CA VAL A 346 25.56 -9.94 1.71
C VAL A 346 25.71 -9.03 0.49
N PRO A 347 25.90 -9.59 -0.72
CA PRO A 347 26.12 -8.81 -1.95
C PRO A 347 24.81 -8.33 -2.58
N ALA A 348 24.94 -7.41 -3.54
CA ALA A 348 23.87 -6.91 -4.37
C ALA A 348 23.01 -8.04 -4.98
N GLY A 349 21.73 -7.76 -5.18
CA GLY A 349 20.77 -8.72 -5.72
C GLY A 349 20.03 -9.55 -4.66
N ASN A 350 20.39 -9.46 -3.38
CA ASN A 350 19.80 -10.26 -2.31
C ASN A 350 18.88 -9.46 -1.38
N ILE A 351 17.98 -10.18 -0.72
CA ILE A 351 17.22 -9.69 0.43
C ILE A 351 18.04 -9.97 1.68
N VAL A 352 18.20 -8.94 2.54
CA VAL A 352 19.08 -8.97 3.70
C VAL A 352 18.33 -8.61 4.98
N TYR A 353 18.67 -9.23 6.10
CA TYR A 353 18.37 -8.66 7.40
C TYR A 353 19.64 -7.99 7.98
N ILE A 354 19.42 -6.89 8.69
CA ILE A 354 20.46 -6.03 9.24
C ILE A 354 20.11 -5.75 10.70
N ALA A 355 20.94 -6.22 11.64
CA ALA A 355 20.83 -5.83 13.04
C ALA A 355 21.81 -4.69 13.33
N GLY A 356 21.33 -3.65 14.02
CA GLY A 356 22.14 -2.50 14.39
C GLY A 356 21.95 -1.27 13.50
N ALA A 357 21.06 -1.28 12.53
CA ALA A 357 20.65 -0.09 11.75
C ALA A 357 19.72 0.80 12.60
N LYS A 358 20.25 1.34 13.69
CA LYS A 358 19.43 2.13 14.64
C LYS A 358 18.84 3.37 13.99
N GLY A 359 17.54 3.54 14.19
CA GLY A 359 16.79 4.68 13.64
C GLY A 359 16.36 4.52 12.19
N ALA A 360 16.65 3.37 11.54
CA ALA A 360 16.10 3.07 10.23
C ALA A 360 14.56 2.93 10.32
N ILE A 361 13.90 3.37 9.26
CA ILE A 361 12.45 3.20 9.03
C ILE A 361 12.24 2.50 7.70
N ALA A 362 11.05 1.99 7.44
CA ALA A 362 10.72 1.47 6.12
C ALA A 362 10.79 2.59 5.07
N GLY A 363 11.41 2.31 3.92
CA GLY A 363 11.73 3.30 2.90
C GLY A 363 13.11 3.97 3.06
N GLU A 364 13.81 3.76 4.18
CA GLU A 364 15.12 4.34 4.42
C GLU A 364 16.16 3.79 3.43
N THR A 365 17.05 4.68 2.98
CA THR A 365 18.19 4.34 2.13
C THR A 365 19.46 4.24 2.98
N LEU A 366 20.15 3.10 2.89
CA LEU A 366 21.42 2.90 3.56
C LEU A 366 22.56 2.90 2.54
N CYS A 367 23.61 3.65 2.85
CA CYS A 367 24.81 3.71 2.02
C CYS A 367 26.09 3.77 2.88
N SER A 368 27.24 3.76 2.22
CA SER A 368 28.52 4.03 2.89
C SER A 368 28.60 5.51 3.31
N PRO A 369 29.15 5.83 4.50
CA PRO A 369 29.40 7.22 4.87
C PRO A 369 30.35 7.97 3.93
N GLU A 370 31.21 7.24 3.23
CA GLU A 370 32.20 7.76 2.30
C GLU A 370 31.61 8.05 0.91
N ASP A 371 30.70 7.15 0.45
CA ASP A 371 30.04 7.24 -0.85
C ASP A 371 28.54 7.45 -0.65
N LYS A 372 28.15 8.69 -0.33
CA LYS A 372 26.75 9.04 -0.14
C LYS A 372 26.01 9.03 -1.46
N ILE A 373 24.91 8.32 -1.52
CA ILE A 373 23.99 8.27 -2.66
C ILE A 373 22.74 9.11 -2.38
N LYS A 374 21.95 9.40 -3.40
CA LYS A 374 20.60 9.93 -3.24
C LYS A 374 19.69 8.85 -2.63
N GLU A 375 18.64 9.28 -1.94
CA GLU A 375 17.62 8.38 -1.43
C GLU A 375 16.85 7.70 -2.57
N PHE A 376 16.36 6.49 -2.30
CA PHE A 376 15.35 5.88 -3.15
C PHE A 376 14.03 6.63 -3.01
N GLU A 377 13.21 6.57 -4.04
CA GLU A 377 11.85 7.11 -4.00
C GLU A 377 11.08 6.55 -2.80
N GLY A 378 10.36 7.42 -2.09
CA GLY A 378 9.59 7.02 -0.92
C GLY A 378 8.56 5.93 -1.26
N LEU A 379 8.25 5.08 -0.28
CA LEU A 379 7.19 4.10 -0.42
C LEU A 379 5.84 4.82 -0.30
N GLU A 380 5.15 4.98 -1.42
CA GLU A 380 3.81 5.54 -1.43
C GLU A 380 2.78 4.43 -1.12
N HIS A 381 2.05 4.59 -0.03
CA HIS A 381 0.94 3.70 0.28
C HIS A 381 -0.30 4.12 -0.52
N ILE A 382 -0.99 3.15 -1.12
CA ILE A 382 -2.17 3.41 -1.95
C ILE A 382 -3.34 3.96 -1.13
N SER A 383 -3.39 3.67 0.16
CA SER A 383 -4.50 4.04 1.02
C SER A 383 -4.04 4.78 2.28
N GLU A 384 -4.85 5.76 2.71
CA GLU A 384 -4.67 6.48 3.96
C GLU A 384 -5.41 5.79 5.11
N PRO A 385 -4.96 5.93 6.38
CA PRO A 385 -5.72 5.47 7.54
C PRO A 385 -7.11 6.13 7.60
N VAL A 386 -8.14 5.33 7.81
CA VAL A 386 -9.55 5.79 7.79
C VAL A 386 -10.30 5.57 9.10
N VAL A 387 -9.72 4.78 10.01
CA VAL A 387 -10.31 4.49 11.33
C VAL A 387 -9.31 4.86 12.42
N THR A 388 -9.80 5.46 13.50
CA THR A 388 -8.97 5.90 14.64
C THR A 388 -9.55 5.39 15.95
N VAL A 389 -8.70 4.97 16.87
CA VAL A 389 -9.05 4.67 18.27
C VAL A 389 -8.20 5.53 19.20
N ALA A 390 -8.78 5.95 20.31
CA ALA A 390 -7.99 6.49 21.40
C ALA A 390 -7.46 5.32 22.25
N VAL A 391 -6.19 5.38 22.62
CA VAL A 391 -5.49 4.36 23.40
C VAL A 391 -4.98 4.97 24.69
N GLU A 392 -5.35 4.39 25.82
CA GLU A 392 -4.92 4.83 27.14
C GLU A 392 -4.33 3.64 27.92
N ALA A 393 -3.32 3.92 28.76
CA ALA A 393 -2.80 2.91 29.66
C ALA A 393 -3.80 2.66 30.82
N LYS A 394 -4.16 1.39 31.11
CA LYS A 394 -5.01 1.05 32.26
C LYS A 394 -4.41 1.55 33.57
N ASN A 395 -3.09 1.55 33.70
CA ASN A 395 -2.38 2.12 34.83
C ASN A 395 -1.60 3.37 34.41
N THR A 396 -1.82 4.48 35.08
CA THR A 396 -1.12 5.75 34.80
C THR A 396 0.41 5.63 34.94
N LYS A 397 0.91 4.65 35.73
CA LYS A 397 2.34 4.39 35.86
C LYS A 397 2.99 3.86 34.59
N ASP A 398 2.20 3.24 33.71
CA ASP A 398 2.66 2.64 32.47
C ASP A 398 2.62 3.63 31.28
N LEU A 399 2.18 4.88 31.52
CA LEU A 399 2.11 5.92 30.47
C LEU A 399 3.44 6.18 29.77
N PRO A 400 4.60 6.32 30.43
CA PRO A 400 5.87 6.50 29.73
C PRO A 400 6.23 5.30 28.84
N LYS A 401 5.90 4.08 29.32
CA LYS A 401 6.11 2.84 28.56
C LYS A 401 5.17 2.76 27.36
N LEU A 402 3.90 3.18 27.52
CA LEU A 402 2.94 3.25 26.41
C LEU A 402 3.45 4.16 25.31
N ILE A 403 3.94 5.36 25.63
CA ILE A 403 4.50 6.29 24.65
C ILE A 403 5.68 5.67 23.87
N GLU A 404 6.57 4.97 24.58
CA GLU A 404 7.68 4.27 23.95
C GLU A 404 7.20 3.15 23.02
N VAL A 405 6.23 2.35 23.46
CA VAL A 405 5.63 1.26 22.68
C VAL A 405 4.88 1.79 21.46
N LEU A 406 4.13 2.89 21.60
CA LEU A 406 3.44 3.52 20.47
C LEU A 406 4.44 4.00 19.42
N ARG A 407 5.49 4.70 19.82
CA ARG A 407 6.57 5.12 18.89
C ARG A 407 7.23 3.91 18.19
N GLN A 408 7.38 2.79 18.89
CA GLN A 408 7.93 1.57 18.31
C GLN A 408 6.97 0.96 17.30
N VAL A 409 5.67 0.85 17.63
CA VAL A 409 4.64 0.33 16.72
C VAL A 409 4.55 1.17 15.43
N GLY A 410 4.59 2.50 15.54
CA GLY A 410 4.61 3.37 14.35
C GLY A 410 5.88 3.27 13.49
N LYS A 411 7.00 2.78 14.04
CA LYS A 411 8.18 2.44 13.24
C LYS A 411 8.06 1.09 12.54
N GLU A 412 7.46 0.11 13.23
CA GLU A 412 7.26 -1.24 12.70
C GLU A 412 6.23 -1.23 11.58
N ASP A 413 5.17 -0.41 11.71
CA ASP A 413 4.13 -0.26 10.70
C ASP A 413 3.90 1.21 10.33
N PRO A 414 4.49 1.70 9.24
CA PRO A 414 4.33 3.07 8.77
C PRO A 414 2.92 3.42 8.28
N THR A 415 2.03 2.43 8.07
CA THR A 415 0.63 2.67 7.71
C THR A 415 -0.22 3.07 8.90
N VAL A 416 0.29 2.90 10.11
CA VAL A 416 -0.33 3.37 11.35
C VAL A 416 0.11 4.81 11.62
N LYS A 417 -0.85 5.73 11.71
CA LYS A 417 -0.58 7.09 12.16
C LYS A 417 -0.81 7.18 13.67
N ILE A 418 0.20 7.62 14.40
CA ILE A 418 0.15 7.76 15.86
C ILE A 418 0.26 9.23 16.22
N ASP A 419 -0.72 9.73 16.94
CA ASP A 419 -0.73 11.09 17.50
C ASP A 419 -0.65 11.01 19.03
N ILE A 420 0.48 11.45 19.57
CA ILE A 420 0.80 11.35 20.99
C ILE A 420 0.51 12.70 21.65
N ASN A 421 -0.51 12.74 22.50
CA ASN A 421 -0.81 13.89 23.34
C ASN A 421 -0.27 13.65 24.77
N GLU A 422 0.91 14.20 25.03
CA GLU A 422 1.56 14.05 26.34
C GLU A 422 0.87 14.89 27.45
N GLU A 423 0.08 15.92 27.08
CA GLU A 423 -0.60 16.79 28.04
C GLU A 423 -1.89 16.16 28.58
N THR A 424 -2.69 15.55 27.70
CA THR A 424 -3.97 14.92 28.07
C THR A 424 -3.83 13.45 28.46
N GLY A 425 -2.75 12.78 28.02
CA GLY A 425 -2.55 11.34 28.17
C GLY A 425 -3.39 10.50 27.22
N GLU A 426 -4.16 11.11 26.34
CA GLU A 426 -4.93 10.47 25.30
C GLU A 426 -4.06 10.36 24.03
N HIS A 427 -3.87 9.15 23.54
CA HIS A 427 -3.10 8.90 22.34
C HIS A 427 -3.99 8.33 21.24
N LEU A 428 -3.93 8.89 20.04
CA LEU A 428 -4.73 8.46 18.92
C LEU A 428 -3.91 7.52 18.02
N VAL A 429 -4.50 6.38 17.69
CA VAL A 429 -3.93 5.38 16.77
C VAL A 429 -4.89 5.25 15.60
N SER A 430 -4.46 5.64 14.41
CA SER A 430 -5.24 5.56 13.18
C SER A 430 -4.69 4.45 12.28
N GLY A 431 -5.57 3.62 11.75
CA GLY A 431 -5.23 2.49 10.90
C GLY A 431 -6.16 2.36 9.69
N MET A 432 -5.88 1.37 8.86
CA MET A 432 -6.58 1.11 7.60
C MET A 432 -7.99 0.57 7.80
N GLY A 433 -8.25 -0.13 8.89
CA GLY A 433 -9.53 -0.73 9.23
C GLY A 433 -9.62 -1.20 10.67
N GLU A 434 -10.77 -1.78 11.02
CA GLU A 434 -11.04 -2.29 12.38
C GLU A 434 -10.07 -3.41 12.76
N LEU A 435 -9.85 -4.37 11.85
CA LEU A 435 -8.92 -5.49 12.06
C LEU A 435 -7.49 -5.01 12.29
N HIS A 436 -7.04 -4.02 11.52
CA HIS A 436 -5.72 -3.42 11.70
C HIS A 436 -5.54 -2.87 13.11
N LEU A 437 -6.52 -2.09 13.60
CA LEU A 437 -6.47 -1.52 14.94
C LEU A 437 -6.54 -2.55 16.06
N GLU A 438 -7.32 -3.63 15.89
CA GLU A 438 -7.34 -4.75 16.83
C GLU A 438 -5.97 -5.43 16.93
N VAL A 439 -5.31 -5.69 15.78
CA VAL A 439 -3.97 -6.28 15.74
C VAL A 439 -2.97 -5.37 16.43
N MET A 440 -3.04 -4.05 16.18
CA MET A 440 -2.16 -3.08 16.83
C MET A 440 -2.38 -3.05 18.36
N GLY A 441 -3.63 -3.13 18.81
CA GLY A 441 -3.97 -3.23 20.24
C GLY A 441 -3.28 -4.42 20.91
N VAL A 442 -3.41 -5.62 20.32
CA VAL A 442 -2.73 -6.83 20.84
C VAL A 442 -1.21 -6.70 20.78
N ARG A 443 -0.63 -6.08 19.73
CA ARG A 443 0.82 -5.81 19.66
C ARG A 443 1.30 -4.91 20.81
N ILE A 444 0.53 -3.89 21.18
CA ILE A 444 0.84 -3.02 22.31
C ILE A 444 0.81 -3.82 23.61
N GLU A 445 -0.22 -4.65 23.81
CA GLU A 445 -0.36 -5.49 25.01
C GLU A 445 0.77 -6.52 25.11
N ASN A 446 1.16 -7.17 24.01
CA ASN A 446 2.29 -8.12 23.95
C ASN A 446 3.65 -7.49 24.30
N LYS A 447 3.79 -6.16 24.12
CA LYS A 447 4.95 -5.40 24.58
C LYS A 447 4.87 -5.04 26.07
N GLY A 448 3.85 -5.53 26.77
CA GLY A 448 3.68 -5.49 28.21
C GLY A 448 3.11 -4.18 28.74
N VAL A 449 2.19 -3.57 28.03
CA VAL A 449 1.37 -2.43 28.44
C VAL A 449 -0.11 -2.78 28.30
N ASP A 450 -0.82 -2.92 29.41
CA ASP A 450 -2.27 -3.08 29.39
C ASP A 450 -2.94 -1.78 28.97
N ILE A 451 -3.77 -1.84 27.93
CA ILE A 451 -4.45 -0.67 27.36
C ILE A 451 -5.97 -0.76 27.46
N THR A 452 -6.61 0.41 27.38
CA THR A 452 -8.04 0.57 27.10
C THR A 452 -8.17 1.34 25.80
N THR A 453 -9.03 0.87 24.91
CA THR A 453 -9.30 1.51 23.62
C THR A 453 -10.71 2.10 23.63
N SER A 454 -10.90 3.25 22.95
CA SER A 454 -12.23 3.79 22.67
C SER A 454 -12.93 2.98 21.57
N GLU A 455 -14.21 3.25 21.35
CA GLU A 455 -14.89 2.79 20.14
C GLU A 455 -14.18 3.39 18.90
N PRO A 456 -14.12 2.64 17.78
CA PRO A 456 -13.51 3.13 16.54
C PRO A 456 -14.19 4.40 16.01
N ILE A 457 -13.41 5.34 15.55
CA ILE A 457 -13.86 6.63 15.03
C ILE A 457 -13.42 6.73 13.58
N VAL A 458 -14.36 7.07 12.71
CA VAL A 458 -14.06 7.29 11.30
C VAL A 458 -13.42 8.66 11.10
N VAL A 459 -12.42 8.71 10.24
CA VAL A 459 -11.69 9.92 9.88
C VAL A 459 -12.40 10.62 8.72
N TYR A 460 -12.88 11.83 8.94
CA TYR A 460 -13.49 12.66 7.91
C TYR A 460 -12.47 13.61 7.28
N ARG A 461 -12.83 14.20 6.13
CA ARG A 461 -12.05 15.25 5.47
C ARG A 461 -12.95 16.45 5.20
N GLU A 462 -12.35 17.63 5.02
CA GLU A 462 -13.09 18.84 4.67
C GLU A 462 -12.86 19.21 3.21
N THR A 463 -13.91 19.71 2.55
CA THR A 463 -13.87 20.23 1.19
C THR A 463 -14.84 21.38 1.04
N VAL A 464 -14.97 21.92 -0.19
CA VAL A 464 -15.99 22.93 -0.52
C VAL A 464 -16.84 22.45 -1.69
N SER A 465 -18.07 22.94 -1.79
CA SER A 465 -19.02 22.52 -2.84
C SER A 465 -19.23 23.57 -3.94
N GLN A 466 -18.68 24.76 -3.81
CA GLN A 466 -18.81 25.83 -4.79
C GLN A 466 -17.60 26.78 -4.80
N LEU A 467 -17.49 27.58 -5.86
CA LEU A 467 -16.51 28.67 -5.94
C LEU A 467 -16.81 29.74 -4.89
N SER A 468 -15.77 30.15 -4.15
CA SER A 468 -15.87 31.28 -3.22
C SER A 468 -15.87 32.63 -3.95
N PRO A 469 -16.43 33.69 -3.35
CA PRO A 469 -16.06 35.05 -3.71
C PRO A 469 -14.57 35.25 -3.42
N GLN A 470 -13.99 36.30 -4.00
CA GLN A 470 -12.59 36.67 -3.71
C GLN A 470 -12.49 37.21 -2.28
N VAL A 471 -11.55 36.64 -1.54
CA VAL A 471 -11.36 36.94 -0.12
C VAL A 471 -10.02 37.61 0.09
N GLU A 472 -10.00 38.69 0.86
CA GLU A 472 -8.79 39.44 1.25
C GLU A 472 -8.28 38.94 2.60
N GLY A 473 -7.07 38.36 2.62
CA GLY A 473 -6.32 38.08 3.84
C GLY A 473 -5.38 39.24 4.18
N LYS A 474 -5.46 39.76 5.36
CA LYS A 474 -4.63 40.88 5.87
C LYS A 474 -3.62 40.39 6.88
N SER A 475 -2.38 40.87 6.76
CA SER A 475 -1.39 40.63 7.82
C SER A 475 -1.77 41.40 9.12
N PRO A 476 -1.30 40.94 10.31
CA PRO A 476 -1.55 41.60 11.58
C PRO A 476 -1.18 43.09 11.56
N ASN A 477 -0.09 43.44 10.91
CA ASN A 477 0.33 44.84 10.73
C ASN A 477 -0.45 45.60 9.63
N LYS A 478 -1.38 44.93 8.89
CA LYS A 478 -2.22 45.45 7.82
C LYS A 478 -1.46 45.97 6.56
N HIS A 479 -0.17 45.71 6.49
CA HIS A 479 0.66 46.13 5.35
C HIS A 479 0.64 45.19 4.18
N ASN A 480 0.44 43.87 4.44
CA ASN A 480 0.35 42.87 3.38
C ASN A 480 -1.09 42.39 3.22
N ARG A 481 -1.47 42.13 1.98
CA ARG A 481 -2.81 41.63 1.61
C ARG A 481 -2.68 40.58 0.53
N PHE A 482 -3.47 39.53 0.63
CA PHE A 482 -3.56 38.44 -0.33
C PHE A 482 -5.01 38.23 -0.74
N TYR A 483 -5.28 38.13 -2.04
CA TYR A 483 -6.62 37.98 -2.58
C TYR A 483 -6.77 36.59 -3.19
N ILE A 484 -7.60 35.74 -2.57
CA ILE A 484 -7.70 34.32 -2.85
C ILE A 484 -9.14 33.95 -3.16
N THR A 485 -9.32 32.99 -4.08
CA THR A 485 -10.55 32.20 -4.24
C THR A 485 -10.23 30.73 -4.02
N VAL A 486 -11.27 29.97 -3.63
CA VAL A 486 -11.23 28.51 -3.59
C VAL A 486 -12.41 27.93 -4.36
N GLU A 487 -12.19 26.82 -5.02
CA GLU A 487 -13.22 26.04 -5.70
C GLU A 487 -12.92 24.54 -5.54
N PRO A 488 -13.92 23.65 -5.77
CA PRO A 488 -13.65 22.22 -5.86
C PRO A 488 -12.62 21.92 -6.94
N LEU A 489 -11.71 20.99 -6.67
CA LEU A 489 -10.76 20.50 -7.67
C LEU A 489 -11.50 19.63 -8.70
N GLU A 490 -11.07 19.65 -9.94
CA GLU A 490 -11.57 18.76 -10.99
C GLU A 490 -11.30 17.29 -10.61
N GLN A 491 -12.32 16.44 -10.80
CA GLN A 491 -12.25 15.03 -10.41
C GLN A 491 -11.08 14.30 -11.11
N SER A 492 -10.83 14.57 -12.36
CA SER A 492 -9.73 13.98 -13.12
C SER A 492 -8.35 14.31 -12.56
N ILE A 493 -8.18 15.52 -12.04
CA ILE A 493 -6.93 15.93 -11.38
C ILE A 493 -6.82 15.29 -10.00
N TYR A 494 -7.93 15.24 -9.25
CA TYR A 494 -7.98 14.58 -7.96
C TYR A 494 -7.60 13.09 -8.07
N ASP A 495 -8.19 12.39 -9.06
CA ASP A 495 -7.92 10.98 -9.32
C ASP A 495 -6.46 10.76 -9.75
N ALA A 496 -5.93 11.62 -10.64
CA ALA A 496 -4.53 11.54 -11.07
C ALA A 496 -3.52 11.75 -9.93
N ILE A 497 -3.83 12.62 -8.96
CA ILE A 497 -3.01 12.78 -7.75
C ILE A 497 -3.14 11.54 -6.86
N GLN A 498 -4.35 11.01 -6.70
CA GLN A 498 -4.61 9.80 -5.91
C GLN A 498 -3.90 8.57 -6.50
N ASP A 499 -3.89 8.42 -7.81
CA ASP A 499 -3.26 7.30 -8.52
C ASP A 499 -1.72 7.46 -8.62
N GLY A 500 -1.21 8.67 -8.24
CA GLY A 500 0.23 8.98 -8.26
C GLY A 500 0.77 9.39 -9.64
N ASP A 501 -0.09 9.65 -10.60
CA ASP A 501 0.28 10.19 -11.92
C ASP A 501 0.74 11.66 -11.80
N LEU A 502 0.14 12.39 -10.86
CA LEU A 502 0.55 13.75 -10.48
C LEU A 502 1.11 13.73 -9.06
N LYS A 503 2.38 14.05 -8.91
CA LYS A 503 3.09 14.01 -7.60
C LYS A 503 2.72 15.18 -6.70
N GLU A 504 2.58 14.91 -5.40
CA GLU A 504 2.47 15.96 -4.39
C GLU A 504 3.81 16.70 -4.18
N GLY A 505 3.73 17.93 -3.69
CA GLY A 505 4.89 18.76 -3.40
C GLY A 505 5.00 20.03 -4.24
N ARG A 506 6.20 20.58 -4.29
CA ARG A 506 6.50 21.81 -5.04
C ARG A 506 6.60 21.54 -6.54
N VAL A 507 5.75 22.19 -7.32
CA VAL A 507 5.74 22.03 -8.78
C VAL A 507 6.86 22.87 -9.42
N LYS A 508 7.73 22.22 -10.18
CA LYS A 508 8.89 22.86 -10.86
C LYS A 508 8.91 22.45 -12.34
N GLY A 509 9.10 23.44 -13.21
CA GLY A 509 9.38 23.21 -14.62
C GLY A 509 8.18 23.26 -15.56
N LYS A 510 8.47 23.19 -16.87
CA LYS A 510 7.46 23.22 -17.94
C LYS A 510 6.85 21.85 -18.22
N GLU A 511 7.56 20.78 -17.87
CA GLU A 511 7.12 19.40 -18.06
C GLU A 511 5.93 19.11 -17.17
N SER A 512 5.99 19.44 -15.88
CA SER A 512 4.86 19.29 -14.95
C SER A 512 3.58 20.00 -15.41
N ALA A 513 3.66 21.12 -16.14
CA ALA A 513 2.48 21.77 -16.67
C ALA A 513 1.79 20.95 -17.78
N ASN A 514 2.53 20.12 -18.52
CA ASN A 514 1.95 19.24 -19.54
C ASN A 514 1.18 18.11 -18.87
N ASP A 515 1.73 17.54 -17.80
CA ASP A 515 1.10 16.46 -17.04
C ASP A 515 -0.27 16.90 -16.49
N PHE A 516 -0.35 18.10 -15.90
CA PHE A 516 -1.63 18.67 -15.46
C PHE A 516 -2.62 18.91 -16.62
N MET A 517 -2.13 19.32 -17.81
CA MET A 517 -3.01 19.51 -18.98
C MET A 517 -3.54 18.18 -19.53
N GLU A 518 -2.73 17.12 -19.52
CA GLU A 518 -3.13 15.79 -19.95
C GLU A 518 -4.27 15.23 -19.10
N HIS A 519 -4.28 15.56 -17.80
CA HIS A 519 -5.35 15.18 -16.87
C HIS A 519 -6.51 16.18 -16.82
N GLY A 520 -6.53 17.20 -17.68
CA GLY A 520 -7.70 18.05 -17.89
C GLY A 520 -7.66 19.41 -17.21
N LEU A 521 -6.56 19.84 -16.59
CA LEU A 521 -6.44 21.19 -16.07
C LEU A 521 -6.27 22.18 -17.21
N GLU A 522 -6.91 23.35 -17.12
CA GLU A 522 -6.80 24.39 -18.13
C GLU A 522 -5.36 24.86 -18.32
N LYS A 523 -4.96 25.09 -19.57
CA LYS A 523 -3.56 25.45 -19.93
C LYS A 523 -3.02 26.64 -19.17
N GLU A 524 -3.86 27.65 -18.89
CA GLU A 524 -3.44 28.84 -18.14
C GLU A 524 -3.22 28.49 -16.66
N GLU A 525 -4.05 27.65 -16.09
CA GLU A 525 -3.95 27.17 -14.70
C GLU A 525 -2.78 26.21 -14.53
N ALA A 526 -2.63 25.21 -15.40
CA ALA A 526 -1.56 24.22 -15.35
C ALA A 526 -0.16 24.83 -15.26
N ARG A 527 0.08 25.95 -15.98
CA ARG A 527 1.34 26.69 -15.95
C ARG A 527 1.57 27.51 -14.67
N ARG A 528 0.56 27.59 -13.82
CA ARG A 528 0.54 28.47 -12.64
C ARG A 528 0.43 27.70 -11.33
N VAL A 529 0.41 26.37 -11.38
CA VAL A 529 0.46 25.51 -10.20
C VAL A 529 1.81 25.73 -9.50
N TRP A 530 1.78 26.04 -8.23
CA TRP A 530 2.94 26.20 -7.38
C TRP A 530 3.19 25.02 -6.46
N SER A 531 2.12 24.44 -5.94
CA SER A 531 2.19 23.31 -5.01
C SER A 531 0.96 22.43 -5.11
N VAL A 532 1.17 21.15 -4.84
CA VAL A 532 0.13 20.13 -4.62
C VAL A 532 0.29 19.63 -3.19
N HIS A 533 -0.77 19.67 -2.38
CA HIS A 533 -0.75 19.19 -1.00
C HIS A 533 -2.14 18.70 -0.59
N ASN A 534 -2.22 17.53 0.05
CA ASN A 534 -3.48 16.89 0.43
C ASN A 534 -4.48 16.86 -0.74
N ARG A 535 -4.03 16.41 -1.92
CA ARG A 535 -4.84 16.39 -3.17
C ARG A 535 -5.51 17.73 -3.46
N SER A 536 -4.83 18.82 -3.15
CA SER A 536 -5.28 20.19 -3.40
C SER A 536 -4.21 21.00 -4.08
N LEU A 537 -4.62 21.95 -4.93
CA LEU A 537 -3.71 22.78 -5.71
C LEU A 537 -3.64 24.22 -5.18
N PHE A 538 -2.45 24.80 -5.20
CA PHE A 538 -2.24 26.24 -5.03
C PHE A 538 -1.67 26.86 -6.30
N LEU A 539 -2.43 27.79 -6.90
CA LEU A 539 -2.13 28.45 -8.16
C LEU A 539 -1.79 29.93 -7.96
N ASN A 540 -0.74 30.39 -8.62
CA ASN A 540 -0.42 31.81 -8.71
C ASN A 540 -0.99 32.43 -9.99
N MET A 541 -2.13 33.09 -9.90
CA MET A 541 -2.78 33.81 -11.02
C MET A 541 -2.34 35.27 -11.14
N THR A 542 -1.47 35.74 -10.26
CA THR A 542 -1.01 37.14 -10.23
C THR A 542 -0.14 37.50 -11.44
N ARG A 543 0.00 38.79 -11.71
CA ARG A 543 0.90 39.33 -12.76
C ARG A 543 1.67 40.52 -12.20
N GLY A 544 2.99 40.42 -12.25
CA GLY A 544 3.89 41.56 -11.98
C GLY A 544 3.88 42.10 -10.54
N ILE A 545 3.64 41.24 -9.54
CA ILE A 545 3.68 41.62 -8.13
C ILE A 545 5.15 41.69 -7.66
N GLN A 546 5.55 42.85 -7.16
CA GLN A 546 6.89 43.02 -6.57
C GLN A 546 7.00 42.23 -5.27
N TYR A 547 8.16 41.64 -4.99
CA TYR A 547 8.53 40.90 -3.79
C TYR A 547 7.74 39.59 -3.56
N LEU A 548 6.90 39.14 -4.52
CA LEU A 548 6.10 37.93 -4.34
C LEU A 548 6.98 36.67 -4.21
N ASP A 549 8.07 36.63 -4.97
CA ASP A 549 9.01 35.50 -4.92
C ASP A 549 9.71 35.37 -3.56
N GLU A 550 9.91 36.50 -2.85
CA GLU A 550 10.52 36.50 -1.50
C GLU A 550 9.60 35.87 -0.45
N VAL A 551 8.28 35.96 -0.62
CA VAL A 551 7.29 35.41 0.31
C VAL A 551 6.66 34.09 -0.17
N LYS A 552 7.06 33.62 -1.34
CA LYS A 552 6.50 32.43 -1.97
C LYS A 552 6.50 31.22 -1.02
N GLU A 553 7.64 30.89 -0.44
CA GLU A 553 7.75 29.73 0.45
C GLU A 553 6.88 29.89 1.71
N LEU A 554 6.78 31.10 2.25
CA LEU A 554 5.87 31.37 3.39
C LEU A 554 4.40 31.23 3.01
N LEU A 555 4.01 31.58 1.77
CA LEU A 555 2.65 31.37 1.28
C LEU A 555 2.32 29.88 1.18
N LEU A 556 3.26 29.09 0.66
CA LEU A 556 3.10 27.65 0.49
C LEU A 556 3.14 26.92 1.84
N GLU A 557 4.02 27.30 2.75
CA GLU A 557 4.02 26.80 4.11
C GLU A 557 2.69 27.10 4.83
N GLY A 558 2.18 28.35 4.69
CA GLY A 558 0.90 28.74 5.23
C GLY A 558 -0.29 28.01 4.60
N PHE A 559 -0.22 27.70 3.32
CA PHE A 559 -1.21 26.87 2.61
C PHE A 559 -1.23 25.45 3.19
N GLU A 560 -0.09 24.77 3.23
CA GLU A 560 0.05 23.41 3.72
C GLU A 560 -0.42 23.29 5.19
N ALA A 561 0.11 24.14 6.06
CA ALA A 561 -0.28 24.15 7.47
C ALA A 561 -1.78 24.45 7.71
N THR A 562 -2.43 25.20 6.81
CA THR A 562 -3.86 25.51 6.95
C THR A 562 -4.73 24.33 6.51
N LEU A 563 -4.32 23.56 5.51
CA LEU A 563 -5.06 22.39 5.07
C LEU A 563 -5.12 21.27 6.11
N GLU A 564 -4.17 21.23 7.04
CA GLU A 564 -4.18 20.24 8.14
C GLU A 564 -5.36 20.44 9.10
N ASN A 565 -5.95 21.64 9.15
CA ASN A 565 -7.02 22.00 10.08
C ASN A 565 -8.08 22.86 9.39
N GLY A 566 -9.04 22.22 8.77
CA GLY A 566 -10.14 22.87 8.05
C GLY A 566 -11.08 23.66 8.96
N PRO A 567 -11.95 24.53 8.39
CA PRO A 567 -12.76 25.46 9.15
C PRO A 567 -13.99 24.85 9.83
N LEU A 568 -14.51 23.69 9.38
CA LEU A 568 -15.71 23.07 9.92
C LEU A 568 -15.47 22.33 11.22
N ALA A 569 -14.61 21.33 11.18
CA ALA A 569 -14.39 20.36 12.24
C ALA A 569 -12.91 20.19 12.60
N SER A 570 -12.05 21.07 12.06
CA SER A 570 -10.59 20.95 12.19
C SER A 570 -10.08 19.60 11.69
N GLU A 571 -10.68 19.10 10.60
CA GLU A 571 -10.23 17.93 9.86
C GLU A 571 -9.35 18.37 8.68
N ILE A 572 -8.54 17.45 8.16
CA ILE A 572 -7.70 17.72 6.98
C ILE A 572 -8.57 18.11 5.80
N SER A 573 -8.20 19.17 5.09
CA SER A 573 -8.90 19.64 3.91
C SER A 573 -8.28 19.07 2.64
N MET A 574 -9.12 18.62 1.67
CA MET A 574 -8.68 18.05 0.40
C MET A 574 -9.61 18.34 -0.77
N GLY A 575 -9.12 18.06 -1.98
CA GLY A 575 -9.92 18.23 -3.20
C GLY A 575 -10.22 19.69 -3.51
N LEU A 576 -9.28 20.60 -3.24
CA LEU A 576 -9.46 22.04 -3.31
C LEU A 576 -8.51 22.66 -4.33
N LYS A 577 -8.98 23.68 -5.04
CA LYS A 577 -8.16 24.48 -5.94
C LYS A 577 -8.18 25.94 -5.47
N PHE A 578 -7.03 26.39 -4.95
CA PHE A 578 -6.84 27.77 -4.49
C PHE A 578 -6.15 28.61 -5.57
N LYS A 579 -6.69 29.78 -5.81
CA LYS A 579 -6.14 30.75 -6.78
C LYS A 579 -5.77 32.06 -6.08
N LEU A 580 -4.48 32.40 -6.07
CA LEU A 580 -4.01 33.71 -5.64
C LEU A 580 -4.13 34.69 -6.82
N HIS A 581 -5.08 35.62 -6.77
CA HIS A 581 -5.37 36.55 -7.88
C HIS A 581 -4.55 37.82 -7.82
N ASP A 582 -4.29 38.35 -6.62
CA ASP A 582 -3.53 39.59 -6.40
C ASP A 582 -2.87 39.56 -5.01
N ALA A 583 -1.81 40.33 -4.85
CA ALA A 583 -1.16 40.56 -3.57
C ALA A 583 -0.62 41.98 -3.47
N LYS A 584 -0.72 42.56 -2.28
CA LYS A 584 -0.07 43.84 -1.92
C LYS A 584 0.91 43.59 -0.82
N LEU A 585 2.18 43.82 -1.10
CA LEU A 585 3.28 43.58 -0.18
C LEU A 585 3.98 44.88 0.19
N HIS A 586 4.42 44.99 1.44
CA HIS A 586 5.19 46.13 1.91
C HIS A 586 6.61 46.12 1.29
N GLU A 587 7.17 47.29 1.05
CA GLU A 587 8.51 47.42 0.42
C GLU A 587 9.61 46.91 1.36
N ASP A 588 9.49 47.10 2.65
CA ASP A 588 10.45 46.68 3.67
C ASP A 588 10.24 45.17 4.03
N ALA A 589 11.30 44.38 3.90
CA ALA A 589 11.32 42.97 4.19
C ALA A 589 10.97 42.62 5.66
N VAL A 590 11.26 43.51 6.62
CA VAL A 590 10.92 43.32 8.01
C VAL A 590 9.40 43.18 8.22
N HIS A 591 8.61 43.80 7.37
CA HIS A 591 7.13 43.73 7.41
C HIS A 591 6.56 42.52 6.61
N ARG A 592 7.38 41.70 5.95
CA ARG A 592 6.99 40.52 5.15
C ARG A 592 7.43 39.19 5.80
N GLY A 593 7.80 39.20 7.07
CA GLY A 593 8.25 38.00 7.78
C GLY A 593 7.12 37.00 8.09
N PRO A 594 7.46 35.78 8.57
CA PRO A 594 6.51 34.70 8.85
C PRO A 594 5.34 35.14 9.76
N ALA A 595 5.62 35.90 10.82
CA ALA A 595 4.61 36.41 11.74
C ALA A 595 3.53 37.32 11.10
N GLN A 596 3.79 37.81 9.87
CA GLN A 596 2.86 38.66 9.12
C GLN A 596 2.18 37.89 7.99
N VAL A 597 2.94 37.07 7.24
CA VAL A 597 2.46 36.37 6.05
C VAL A 597 1.62 35.15 6.43
N LEU A 598 2.09 34.31 7.35
CA LEU A 598 1.37 33.08 7.71
C LEU A 598 -0.06 33.30 8.25
N PRO A 599 -0.31 34.24 9.17
CA PRO A 599 -1.69 34.52 9.60
C PRO A 599 -2.55 35.11 8.48
N ALA A 600 -1.98 35.92 7.59
CA ALA A 600 -2.73 36.52 6.49
C ALA A 600 -3.20 35.49 5.47
N ILE A 601 -2.34 34.57 5.05
CA ILE A 601 -2.68 33.50 4.11
C ILE A 601 -3.66 32.52 4.75
N ARG A 602 -3.44 32.11 6.01
CA ARG A 602 -4.35 31.25 6.77
C ARG A 602 -5.77 31.81 6.82
N ASN A 603 -5.91 33.08 7.20
CA ASN A 603 -7.22 33.71 7.29
C ASN A 603 -7.93 33.82 5.93
N ALA A 604 -7.15 34.08 4.85
CA ALA A 604 -7.69 34.11 3.49
C ALA A 604 -8.19 32.72 3.06
N ILE A 605 -7.43 31.67 3.32
CA ILE A 605 -7.79 30.29 2.99
C ILE A 605 -9.03 29.86 3.76
N LEU A 606 -9.03 29.93 5.09
CA LEU A 606 -10.17 29.53 5.94
C LEU A 606 -11.42 30.37 5.64
N GLY A 607 -11.25 31.68 5.44
CA GLY A 607 -12.36 32.57 5.09
C GLY A 607 -12.96 32.26 3.73
N SER A 608 -12.14 31.96 2.72
CA SER A 608 -12.63 31.54 1.38
C SER A 608 -13.37 30.21 1.45
N MET A 609 -12.86 29.23 2.19
CA MET A 609 -13.51 27.95 2.38
C MET A 609 -14.89 28.11 3.04
N MET A 610 -15.01 28.92 4.10
CA MET A 610 -16.27 29.16 4.79
C MET A 610 -17.33 29.82 3.88
N LEU A 611 -16.92 30.64 2.92
CA LEU A 611 -17.80 31.26 1.94
C LEU A 611 -18.10 30.37 0.72
N ALA A 612 -17.37 29.28 0.55
CA ALA A 612 -17.52 28.31 -0.54
C ALA A 612 -18.44 27.11 -0.20
N LYS A 613 -19.29 27.24 0.82
CA LYS A 613 -20.12 26.16 1.36
C LYS A 613 -19.27 24.92 1.70
N PRO A 614 -18.52 24.97 2.78
CA PRO A 614 -17.70 23.85 3.18
C PRO A 614 -18.55 22.62 3.53
N SER A 615 -18.05 21.45 3.22
CA SER A 615 -18.69 20.17 3.52
C SER A 615 -17.68 19.14 4.01
N LEU A 616 -18.20 18.09 4.67
CA LEU A 616 -17.38 16.93 5.04
C LEU A 616 -17.38 15.90 3.92
N LEU A 617 -16.28 15.20 3.80
CA LEU A 617 -16.12 13.98 3.03
C LEU A 617 -16.01 12.81 3.99
N GLU A 618 -16.71 11.71 3.69
CA GLU A 618 -16.61 10.45 4.41
C GLU A 618 -15.84 9.41 3.59
N PRO A 619 -15.02 8.55 4.24
CA PRO A 619 -14.32 7.49 3.54
C PRO A 619 -15.30 6.40 3.11
N MET A 620 -15.10 5.90 1.89
CA MET A 620 -15.92 4.88 1.25
C MET A 620 -15.13 3.60 1.02
N GLN A 621 -15.82 2.46 1.08
CA GLN A 621 -15.28 1.15 0.68
C GLN A 621 -16.08 0.59 -0.50
N LYS A 622 -15.38 0.04 -1.47
CA LYS A 622 -15.96 -0.86 -2.47
C LYS A 622 -16.12 -2.22 -1.81
N VAL A 623 -17.32 -2.78 -1.83
CA VAL A 623 -17.65 -4.09 -1.29
C VAL A 623 -18.13 -4.98 -2.42
N VAL A 624 -17.49 -6.13 -2.60
CA VAL A 624 -17.91 -7.16 -3.56
C VAL A 624 -18.32 -8.40 -2.79
N ILE A 625 -19.53 -8.88 -3.03
CA ILE A 625 -20.10 -10.06 -2.39
C ILE A 625 -20.39 -11.10 -3.46
N ASN A 626 -19.87 -12.31 -3.25
CA ASN A 626 -20.20 -13.51 -4.02
C ASN A 626 -21.07 -14.43 -3.15
N THR A 627 -22.28 -14.71 -3.60
CA THR A 627 -23.26 -15.51 -2.83
C THR A 627 -24.15 -16.30 -3.78
N PRO A 628 -24.71 -17.46 -3.37
CA PRO A 628 -25.76 -18.13 -4.14
C PRO A 628 -26.95 -17.21 -4.40
N ASN A 629 -27.59 -17.33 -5.57
CA ASN A 629 -28.71 -16.49 -5.98
C ASN A 629 -29.84 -16.38 -4.95
N ASP A 630 -30.07 -17.43 -4.18
CA ASP A 630 -31.07 -17.46 -3.11
C ASP A 630 -30.85 -16.41 -2.02
N TYR A 631 -29.58 -16.07 -1.75
CA TYR A 631 -29.18 -15.10 -0.72
C TYR A 631 -28.89 -13.70 -1.27
N MET A 632 -28.94 -13.50 -2.60
CA MET A 632 -28.67 -12.20 -3.24
C MET A 632 -29.54 -11.08 -2.64
N GLY A 633 -30.83 -11.36 -2.43
CA GLY A 633 -31.75 -10.38 -1.86
C GLY A 633 -31.47 -10.03 -0.39
N ALA A 634 -30.97 -10.97 0.39
CA ALA A 634 -30.58 -10.75 1.79
C ALA A 634 -29.29 -9.92 1.87
N CYS A 635 -28.28 -10.26 1.07
CA CYS A 635 -27.02 -9.51 0.99
C CYS A 635 -27.24 -8.09 0.48
N THR A 636 -28.07 -7.92 -0.57
CA THR A 636 -28.44 -6.59 -1.10
C THR A 636 -29.11 -5.72 -0.04
N ARG A 637 -30.01 -6.29 0.75
CA ARG A 637 -30.69 -5.56 1.84
C ARG A 637 -29.70 -5.14 2.92
N GLU A 638 -28.74 -5.98 3.25
CA GLU A 638 -27.72 -5.65 4.25
C GLU A 638 -26.84 -4.48 3.81
N ILE A 639 -26.45 -4.44 2.53
CA ILE A 639 -25.76 -3.28 1.94
C ILE A 639 -26.62 -2.01 1.99
N GLN A 640 -27.89 -2.10 1.62
CA GLN A 640 -28.79 -0.94 1.62
C GLN A 640 -29.06 -0.40 3.03
N ASN A 641 -29.18 -1.27 4.04
CA ASN A 641 -29.34 -0.88 5.43
C ASN A 641 -28.15 -0.05 5.95
N ARG A 642 -26.98 -0.24 5.33
CA ARG A 642 -25.71 0.44 5.66
C ARG A 642 -25.42 1.63 4.73
N ARG A 643 -26.42 2.28 4.19
CA ARG A 643 -26.30 3.40 3.23
C ARG A 643 -25.48 3.03 1.97
N GLY A 644 -25.27 1.75 1.71
CA GLY A 644 -24.51 1.28 0.56
C GLY A 644 -25.24 1.50 -0.75
N GLN A 645 -24.46 1.91 -1.76
CA GLN A 645 -24.92 2.10 -3.13
C GLN A 645 -24.50 0.90 -3.97
N ILE A 646 -25.45 0.21 -4.57
CA ILE A 646 -25.16 -0.91 -5.47
C ILE A 646 -24.70 -0.33 -6.80
N VAL A 647 -23.48 -0.69 -7.20
CA VAL A 647 -22.86 -0.24 -8.45
C VAL A 647 -23.18 -1.22 -9.57
N ASN A 648 -23.08 -2.52 -9.30
CA ASN A 648 -23.30 -3.57 -10.28
C ASN A 648 -23.86 -4.83 -9.63
N MET A 649 -24.68 -5.57 -10.37
CA MET A 649 -25.14 -6.90 -9.99
C MET A 649 -25.06 -7.81 -11.21
N GLY A 650 -24.36 -8.93 -11.05
CA GLY A 650 -24.15 -9.92 -12.09
C GLY A 650 -24.46 -11.33 -11.61
N GLN A 651 -24.57 -12.24 -12.56
CA GLN A 651 -24.58 -13.68 -12.27
C GLN A 651 -23.30 -14.28 -12.84
N ASP A 652 -22.68 -15.12 -12.06
CA ASP A 652 -21.52 -15.87 -12.47
C ASP A 652 -21.89 -17.33 -12.84
N ALA A 653 -20.97 -18.07 -13.43
CA ALA A 653 -21.16 -19.48 -13.72
C ALA A 653 -21.47 -20.28 -12.41
N GLY A 654 -22.44 -21.17 -12.45
CA GLY A 654 -22.77 -22.03 -11.31
C GLY A 654 -23.77 -21.49 -10.31
N ASP A 655 -24.74 -20.63 -10.74
CA ASP A 655 -25.82 -20.10 -9.93
C ASP A 655 -25.37 -19.17 -8.78
N MET A 656 -24.23 -18.50 -8.94
CA MET A 656 -23.67 -17.51 -8.03
C MET A 656 -24.01 -16.10 -8.47
N ALA A 657 -24.38 -15.25 -7.53
CA ALA A 657 -24.59 -13.81 -7.75
C ALA A 657 -23.35 -13.03 -7.27
N ILE A 658 -22.97 -12.02 -8.05
CA ILE A 658 -21.96 -11.04 -7.70
C ILE A 658 -22.65 -9.69 -7.45
N ILE A 659 -22.41 -9.09 -6.28
CA ILE A 659 -22.94 -7.77 -5.90
C ILE A 659 -21.73 -6.85 -5.67
N GLU A 660 -21.59 -5.83 -6.51
CA GLU A 660 -20.61 -4.76 -6.31
C GLU A 660 -21.31 -3.53 -5.75
N SER A 661 -20.78 -2.98 -4.69
CA SER A 661 -21.38 -1.83 -4.00
C SER A 661 -20.31 -0.90 -3.42
N LYS A 662 -20.70 0.34 -3.13
CA LYS A 662 -19.91 1.29 -2.34
C LYS A 662 -20.63 1.53 -1.02
N VAL A 663 -19.92 1.42 0.09
CA VAL A 663 -20.49 1.57 1.43
C VAL A 663 -19.60 2.52 2.25
N PRO A 664 -20.18 3.46 3.04
CA PRO A 664 -19.40 4.27 3.95
C PRO A 664 -18.68 3.43 5.02
N VAL A 665 -17.43 3.74 5.30
CA VAL A 665 -16.64 3.04 6.34
C VAL A 665 -17.34 3.08 7.70
N ALA A 666 -18.01 4.20 8.03
CA ALA A 666 -18.77 4.36 9.26
C ALA A 666 -19.87 3.29 9.46
N GLU A 667 -20.38 2.73 8.38
CA GLU A 667 -21.45 1.72 8.41
C GLU A 667 -20.92 0.28 8.32
N MET A 668 -19.59 0.11 8.17
CA MET A 668 -19.00 -1.22 7.98
C MET A 668 -18.66 -1.95 9.29
N PHE A 669 -18.71 -1.25 10.43
CA PHE A 669 -18.49 -1.90 11.72
C PHE A 669 -19.50 -3.02 11.97
N GLY A 670 -19.00 -4.21 12.33
CA GLY A 670 -19.82 -5.42 12.51
C GLY A 670 -20.34 -6.07 11.22
N PHE A 671 -20.03 -5.56 10.05
CA PHE A 671 -20.52 -6.06 8.75
C PHE A 671 -20.23 -7.55 8.54
N ALA A 672 -19.05 -8.04 8.95
CA ALA A 672 -18.66 -9.45 8.81
C ALA A 672 -19.63 -10.42 9.52
N GLY A 673 -20.12 -10.04 10.69
CA GLY A 673 -21.11 -10.82 11.45
C GLY A 673 -22.47 -10.82 10.77
N ASP A 674 -22.93 -9.64 10.37
CA ASP A 674 -24.26 -9.45 9.81
C ASP A 674 -24.42 -10.08 8.43
N ILE A 675 -23.41 -9.93 7.55
CA ILE A 675 -23.44 -10.52 6.21
C ILE A 675 -23.37 -12.06 6.26
N ARG A 676 -22.57 -12.63 7.19
CA ARG A 676 -22.54 -14.07 7.41
C ARG A 676 -23.89 -14.59 7.89
N SER A 677 -24.54 -13.87 8.79
CA SER A 677 -25.88 -14.22 9.28
C SER A 677 -26.92 -14.12 8.17
N ALA A 678 -26.87 -13.07 7.34
CA ALA A 678 -27.79 -12.84 6.24
C ALA A 678 -27.71 -13.92 5.14
N ALA A 679 -26.52 -14.45 4.89
CA ALA A 679 -26.24 -15.48 3.89
C ALA A 679 -26.05 -16.89 4.48
N GLU A 680 -26.39 -17.13 5.76
CA GLU A 680 -26.18 -18.41 6.45
C GLU A 680 -24.76 -18.98 6.29
N GLY A 681 -23.75 -18.09 6.27
CA GLY A 681 -22.36 -18.46 6.04
C GLY A 681 -21.99 -18.79 4.59
N ARG A 682 -22.92 -18.65 3.64
CA ARG A 682 -22.73 -18.99 2.22
C ARG A 682 -22.38 -17.79 1.35
N CYS A 683 -21.72 -16.80 1.89
CA CYS A 683 -21.21 -15.66 1.14
C CYS A 683 -19.69 -15.51 1.32
N LEU A 684 -19.06 -15.11 0.25
CA LEU A 684 -17.68 -14.61 0.26
C LEU A 684 -17.75 -13.11 -0.04
N TRP A 685 -16.98 -12.33 0.63
CA TRP A 685 -16.97 -10.89 0.42
C TRP A 685 -15.56 -10.31 0.56
N SER A 686 -15.33 -9.20 -0.12
CA SER A 686 -14.09 -8.44 -0.04
C SER A 686 -14.40 -6.96 0.02
N THR A 687 -13.48 -6.21 0.62
CA THR A 687 -13.57 -4.75 0.70
C THR A 687 -12.29 -4.12 0.21
N GLU A 688 -12.40 -2.92 -0.31
CA GLU A 688 -11.28 -2.07 -0.72
C GLU A 688 -11.65 -0.62 -0.44
N ILE A 689 -10.69 0.20 0.03
CA ILE A 689 -10.94 1.63 0.23
C ILE A 689 -11.06 2.29 -1.15
N SER A 690 -12.17 2.98 -1.37
CA SER A 690 -12.47 3.61 -2.66
C SER A 690 -12.38 5.15 -2.64
N GLY A 691 -11.67 5.71 -1.65
CA GLY A 691 -11.49 7.15 -1.50
C GLY A 691 -12.53 7.81 -0.61
N PHE A 692 -12.77 9.09 -0.82
CA PHE A 692 -13.67 9.92 -0.02
C PHE A 692 -14.81 10.47 -0.89
N GLU A 693 -16.04 10.46 -0.36
CA GLU A 693 -17.21 11.02 -1.04
C GLU A 693 -17.93 12.02 -0.12
N PRO A 694 -18.69 12.98 -0.69
CA PRO A 694 -19.41 13.97 0.11
C PRO A 694 -20.41 13.33 1.07
N LEU A 695 -20.32 13.71 2.35
CA LEU A 695 -21.28 13.31 3.38
C LEU A 695 -22.67 13.89 3.08
N PRO A 696 -23.77 13.12 3.23
CA PRO A 696 -25.13 13.62 3.08
C PRO A 696 -25.39 14.85 3.94
N HIS A 697 -25.98 15.89 3.37
CA HIS A 697 -26.18 17.20 4.01
C HIS A 697 -26.96 17.13 5.34
N GLU A 698 -27.88 16.17 5.42
CA GLU A 698 -28.70 15.96 6.62
C GLU A 698 -27.88 15.52 7.84
N MET A 699 -26.82 14.76 7.61
CA MET A 699 -25.93 14.24 8.67
C MET A 699 -24.80 15.20 9.04
N GLN A 700 -24.45 16.13 8.14
CA GLN A 700 -23.26 16.96 8.27
C GLN A 700 -23.21 17.74 9.60
N ASN A 701 -24.30 18.41 9.95
CA ASN A 701 -24.33 19.26 11.16
C ASN A 701 -24.15 18.43 12.43
N GLN A 702 -24.73 17.24 12.47
CA GLN A 702 -24.58 16.33 13.62
C GLN A 702 -23.13 15.88 13.74
N ILE A 703 -22.55 15.37 12.67
CA ILE A 703 -21.18 14.83 12.64
C ILE A 703 -20.15 15.93 12.94
N VAL A 704 -20.32 17.13 12.37
CA VAL A 704 -19.47 18.29 12.71
C VAL A 704 -19.48 18.57 14.20
N ARG A 705 -20.65 18.56 14.85
CA ARG A 705 -20.76 18.79 16.30
C ARG A 705 -20.07 17.69 17.09
N GLU A 706 -20.26 16.43 16.72
CA GLU A 706 -19.64 15.27 17.37
C GLU A 706 -18.10 15.34 17.29
N ILE A 707 -17.55 15.61 16.08
CA ILE A 707 -16.12 15.77 15.89
C ILE A 707 -15.57 16.93 16.71
N ARG A 708 -16.24 18.10 16.67
CA ARG A 708 -15.80 19.29 17.41
C ARG A 708 -15.84 19.09 18.93
N GLN A 709 -16.89 18.46 19.45
CA GLN A 709 -16.99 18.13 20.88
C GLN A 709 -15.88 17.19 21.34
N ARG A 710 -15.59 16.16 20.52
CA ARG A 710 -14.49 15.22 20.78
C ARG A 710 -13.13 15.92 20.79
N LYS A 711 -12.91 16.91 19.92
CA LYS A 711 -11.69 17.73 19.88
C LYS A 711 -11.67 18.86 20.92
N GLY A 712 -12.64 18.94 21.83
CA GLY A 712 -12.74 20.01 22.82
C GLY A 712 -13.03 21.40 22.24
N LEU A 713 -13.54 21.46 21.00
CA LEU A 713 -13.89 22.70 20.32
C LEU A 713 -15.33 23.11 20.61
N SER A 714 -15.66 24.39 20.35
CA SER A 714 -17.05 24.84 20.39
C SER A 714 -17.92 23.97 19.46
N PRO A 715 -19.12 23.51 19.86
CA PRO A 715 -19.97 22.64 19.04
C PRO A 715 -20.31 23.19 17.65
N GLU A 716 -20.42 24.51 17.53
CA GLU A 716 -20.66 25.19 16.27
C GLU A 716 -19.35 25.70 15.66
N PRO A 717 -19.10 25.57 14.34
CA PRO A 717 -17.97 26.19 13.68
C PRO A 717 -18.08 27.72 13.73
N PHE A 718 -16.94 28.38 13.74
CA PHE A 718 -16.93 29.84 13.68
C PHE A 718 -17.37 30.30 12.28
N GLY A 719 -18.19 31.35 12.21
CA GLY A 719 -18.58 31.96 10.94
C GLY A 719 -17.41 32.66 10.23
N PRO A 720 -17.58 33.01 8.93
CA PRO A 720 -16.53 33.66 8.13
C PRO A 720 -16.07 35.01 8.76
N GLU A 721 -16.91 35.67 9.51
CA GLU A 721 -16.58 36.92 10.25
C GLU A 721 -15.49 36.73 11.30
N HIS A 722 -15.28 35.54 11.79
CA HIS A 722 -14.23 35.25 12.78
C HIS A 722 -12.84 35.17 12.11
N GLN A 723 -12.80 34.67 10.90
CA GLN A 723 -11.59 34.59 10.08
C GLN A 723 -11.30 35.91 9.34
N LEU A 724 -12.36 36.68 9.04
CA LEU A 724 -12.35 37.91 8.26
C LEU A 724 -13.01 39.03 9.05
N PRO A 725 -12.32 39.61 10.04
CA PRO A 725 -12.92 40.56 10.99
C PRO A 725 -13.45 41.84 10.35
N ASP A 726 -13.08 42.16 9.11
CA ASP A 726 -13.59 43.32 8.38
C ASP A 726 -14.60 42.86 7.31
N ARG A 727 -15.86 43.31 7.36
CA ARG A 727 -16.89 43.07 6.34
C ARG A 727 -16.45 43.46 4.90
N LYS A 728 -15.42 44.28 4.77
CA LYS A 728 -14.80 44.66 3.47
C LYS A 728 -13.78 43.66 2.94
N SER A 729 -13.56 42.54 3.63
CA SER A 729 -12.59 41.50 3.20
C SER A 729 -13.16 40.55 2.18
N VAL A 730 -14.44 40.67 1.82
CA VAL A 730 -15.07 39.96 0.70
C VAL A 730 -15.15 40.95 -0.47
N VAL A 731 -14.45 40.67 -1.57
CA VAL A 731 -14.36 41.54 -2.74
C VAL A 731 -15.19 41.00 -3.89
#